data_fe9ff3fe6641aa28434ccbb61cfe3cc9
#
_entry.id   fe9ff3fe6641aa28434ccbb61cfe3cc9
#
_cell.length_a   1.000
_cell.length_b   1.000
_cell.length_c   1.000
_cell.angle_alpha   90.00
_cell.angle_beta   90.00
_cell.angle_gamma   90.00
#
_symmetry.space_group_name_H-M   'P 1'
#
loop_
_entity.id
_entity.type
_entity.pdbx_description
1 polymer ?
#
loop_
_entity_poly.entity_id
_entity_poly.type
_entity_poly.pdbx_seq_one_letter_code
_entity_poly.pdbx_strand_id
1 'polypeptide(L)'
;MNTYPRISVGVFSLIFCIVVTCAQTSSSNQKSKEHKFLFLNGSLDDRFQCDDSCSPDEAGTTVYNVVSPVGVSTVEPITMAPRLETLNGKTIAIVGEDFMYNITHPELARLIKENYPSAKVIMYYELPIAGPYPAPGIIRQSTEQFRQRLIDLKVDAVIAGNGGCGICTPKETGSCIVAEKLGIPSVIVTAPGFDEEARYTARNNGVPVLRVAVYPGTFASQTEGQLIKNTREVTWPKIVEALTIPIRQDEYSTVTETKGIADDVFHGTLDQVYDYFVNMNWSDGTPFCPPTYEKVSEYLKYTDYSWNETIAVLPQAFRSTTTWHVAVNACMAGCKPEYMPILIAITKALGSGDFRRTLGSTHAWVPYAWLNGPVARQLGISSGQGEINSQANMALSRFLSLALMNLAGYYVGQNRMGTFGYLQPWCLVEDEEACRRVGWQTWQEQRGYNINDNTVTLSSALLWGNNMAPSTIDPERVMQLMAWDISERCQFALGSGKQFTNRVVMMTEPVANILKDGYSSIEQLENALIDNSRRPAYERAFANYYANAGGRKDGGEHSFYQYLSHVISSENGAETPTPVWYDTNSETMTTVPTMQKGSTAFLITGDPSRNKVQTMPGGGFSVVSITLPENLDSLMTAKGYPALKDFYLTPLLKENNTSAVKDKNIKSNADKLRRTNYYDTQGIRSSQRRQGTYIRRDVYNNRQSQLRKRVY
;
A
#
# COMPACT_ATOMS: atom_id res chain seq x y z
N MET A 1 -4.53 58.01 -18.50
CA MET A 1 -3.40 58.78 -17.94
C MET A 1 -3.42 58.55 -16.45
N ASN A 2 -2.56 57.70 -15.97
CA ASN A 2 -1.86 57.73 -14.68
C ASN A 2 -1.04 56.46 -14.59
N THR A 3 0.23 56.67 -14.74
CA THR A 3 1.30 55.68 -14.69
C THR A 3 1.66 55.37 -13.24
N TYR A 4 1.71 54.07 -12.89
CA TYR A 4 2.39 53.60 -11.68
C TYR A 4 3.71 52.89 -12.05
N PRO A 5 4.80 53.10 -11.31
CA PRO A 5 6.11 52.56 -11.64
C PRO A 5 6.23 51.11 -11.22
N ARG A 6 6.85 50.31 -12.09
CA ARG A 6 7.28 48.93 -11.79
C ARG A 6 8.49 48.97 -10.86
N ILE A 7 8.37 48.36 -9.71
CA ILE A 7 9.51 47.99 -8.84
C ILE A 7 9.97 46.60 -9.25
N SER A 8 11.15 46.51 -9.82
CA SER A 8 11.82 45.26 -10.06
C SER A 8 12.56 44.83 -8.79
N VAL A 9 12.15 43.70 -8.19
CA VAL A 9 12.88 43.06 -7.12
C VAL A 9 13.84 42.05 -7.76
N GLY A 10 15.12 42.37 -7.73
CA GLY A 10 16.18 41.46 -8.13
C GLY A 10 16.39 40.38 -7.06
N VAL A 11 16.25 39.11 -7.46
CA VAL A 11 16.61 37.97 -6.63
C VAL A 11 18.10 37.72 -6.79
N PHE A 12 18.87 37.96 -5.73
CA PHE A 12 20.26 37.52 -5.63
C PHE A 12 20.29 36.07 -5.23
N SER A 13 20.64 35.19 -6.18
CA SER A 13 21.04 33.81 -5.89
C SER A 13 22.50 33.81 -5.50
N LEU A 14 22.81 33.58 -4.23
CA LEU A 14 24.16 33.23 -3.79
C LEU A 14 24.37 31.72 -3.99
N ILE A 15 25.09 31.39 -5.05
CA ILE A 15 25.67 30.05 -5.24
C ILE A 15 27.04 30.04 -4.54
N PHE A 16 27.17 29.30 -3.47
CA PHE A 16 28.47 28.97 -2.87
C PHE A 16 29.09 27.82 -3.66
N CYS A 17 29.98 28.11 -4.59
CA CYS A 17 30.91 27.14 -5.14
C CYS A 17 32.12 27.03 -4.21
N ILE A 18 32.26 25.89 -3.53
CA ILE A 18 33.53 25.56 -2.86
C ILE A 18 34.41 24.90 -3.91
N VAL A 19 35.41 25.64 -4.40
CA VAL A 19 36.47 25.12 -5.22
C VAL A 19 37.54 24.56 -4.29
N VAL A 20 37.72 23.24 -4.28
CA VAL A 20 38.89 22.61 -3.64
C VAL A 20 40.01 22.57 -4.65
N THR A 21 40.96 23.44 -4.48
CA THR A 21 42.24 23.39 -5.22
C THR A 21 43.18 22.42 -4.50
N CYS A 22 43.50 21.33 -5.15
CA CYS A 22 44.63 20.48 -4.76
C CYS A 22 45.96 21.17 -5.21
N ALA A 23 46.75 21.57 -4.24
CA ALA A 23 48.16 21.91 -4.49
C ALA A 23 49.04 20.74 -4.00
N GLN A 24 49.71 20.10 -4.93
CA GLN A 24 50.82 19.17 -4.63
C GLN A 24 52.03 19.98 -4.19
N THR A 25 52.52 19.69 -2.97
CA THR A 25 53.93 19.94 -2.63
C THR A 25 54.44 18.80 -1.76
N SER A 26 55.57 18.32 -2.17
CA SER A 26 56.34 17.22 -1.62
C SER A 26 56.99 17.53 -0.27
N SER A 27 57.17 16.45 0.52
CA SER A 27 58.21 16.14 1.49
C SER A 27 58.07 16.60 2.94
N SER A 28 58.23 15.58 3.78
CA SER A 28 58.79 15.50 5.14
C SER A 28 57.86 15.71 6.35
N ASN A 29 57.73 14.58 7.06
CA ASN A 29 57.54 14.43 8.51
C ASN A 29 56.79 15.55 9.27
N GLN A 30 55.53 15.33 9.55
CA GLN A 30 54.96 15.71 10.83
C GLN A 30 53.69 14.90 11.15
N LYS A 31 53.60 14.50 12.41
CA LYS A 31 52.55 13.73 13.06
C LYS A 31 51.13 14.18 12.68
N SER A 32 50.33 13.25 12.25
CA SER A 32 48.87 13.43 12.04
C SER A 32 48.22 13.86 13.33
N LYS A 33 47.62 15.04 13.36
CA LYS A 33 46.62 15.40 14.36
C LYS A 33 45.33 14.70 13.98
N GLU A 34 44.94 13.71 14.77
CA GLU A 34 43.62 13.15 14.76
C GLU A 34 42.56 14.24 15.05
N HIS A 35 41.71 14.55 14.10
CA HIS A 35 40.47 15.24 14.35
C HIS A 35 39.48 14.23 14.96
N LYS A 36 39.50 14.15 16.30
CA LYS A 36 38.44 13.48 17.04
C LYS A 36 37.15 14.27 16.85
N PHE A 37 36.24 13.74 16.03
CA PHE A 37 34.83 14.07 16.15
C PHE A 37 34.35 13.45 17.47
N LEU A 38 34.03 14.28 18.43
CA LEU A 38 33.35 13.86 19.67
C LEU A 38 31.91 13.46 19.33
N PHE A 39 31.70 12.18 19.07
CA PHE A 39 30.37 11.59 19.22
C PHE A 39 30.20 11.27 20.72
N LEU A 40 29.21 11.92 21.34
CA LEU A 40 28.82 11.63 22.69
C LEU A 40 28.32 10.18 22.79
N ASN A 41 29.04 9.36 23.55
CA ASN A 41 28.67 8.05 24.05
C ASN A 41 28.18 6.98 23.05
N GLY A 42 29.11 6.30 22.45
CA GLY A 42 28.92 5.02 21.79
C GLY A 42 30.23 4.62 21.13
N SER A 43 30.84 3.53 21.57
CA SER A 43 31.93 2.90 20.82
C SER A 43 31.50 2.77 19.36
N LEU A 44 32.39 3.13 18.43
CA LEU A 44 32.23 2.73 17.03
C LEU A 44 31.98 1.22 17.04
N ASP A 45 30.75 0.88 16.72
CA ASP A 45 30.28 -0.49 16.65
C ASP A 45 31.11 -1.22 15.59
N ASP A 46 31.63 -2.40 15.92
CA ASP A 46 32.43 -3.27 15.06
C ASP A 46 31.75 -3.65 13.72
N ARG A 47 30.56 -3.09 13.46
CA ARG A 47 29.74 -3.32 12.26
C ARG A 47 30.43 -2.96 10.94
N PHE A 48 31.50 -2.17 10.99
CA PHE A 48 32.28 -1.75 9.81
C PHE A 48 33.71 -2.24 9.82
N GLN A 49 34.10 -3.08 10.77
CA GLN A 49 35.39 -3.73 10.71
C GLN A 49 35.32 -4.86 9.69
N CYS A 50 36.26 -4.90 8.77
CA CYS A 50 36.47 -6.05 7.91
C CYS A 50 36.77 -7.25 8.81
N ASP A 51 35.90 -8.26 8.73
CA ASP A 51 36.19 -9.60 9.18
C ASP A 51 36.98 -10.36 8.11
N ASP A 52 37.20 -11.65 8.31
CA ASP A 52 37.96 -12.49 7.36
C ASP A 52 37.30 -12.60 5.96
N SER A 53 36.07 -12.07 5.77
CA SER A 53 35.39 -11.97 4.48
C SER A 53 35.85 -10.78 3.62
N CYS A 54 36.62 -9.87 4.22
CA CYS A 54 37.24 -8.74 3.54
C CYS A 54 38.74 -9.03 3.44
N SER A 55 39.23 -9.41 2.27
CA SER A 55 40.66 -9.52 2.01
C SER A 55 41.16 -8.33 1.19
N PRO A 56 42.35 -7.80 1.45
CA PRO A 56 42.94 -6.81 0.55
C PRO A 56 43.27 -7.49 -0.79
N ASP A 57 42.99 -6.78 -1.89
CA ASP A 57 43.53 -7.18 -3.22
C ASP A 57 45.06 -7.06 -3.28
N GLU A 58 45.64 -7.44 -4.39
CA GLU A 58 47.11 -7.31 -4.61
C GLU A 58 47.62 -5.88 -4.46
N ALA A 59 46.74 -4.88 -4.57
CA ALA A 59 47.03 -3.46 -4.37
C ALA A 59 46.75 -2.96 -2.94
N GLY A 60 46.26 -3.82 -2.02
CA GLY A 60 45.93 -3.48 -0.66
C GLY A 60 44.53 -2.84 -0.49
N THR A 61 43.65 -2.93 -1.50
CA THR A 61 42.28 -2.45 -1.46
C THR A 61 41.34 -3.52 -0.89
N THR A 62 40.50 -3.16 0.06
CA THR A 62 39.50 -4.10 0.62
C THR A 62 38.46 -4.49 -0.43
N VAL A 63 38.27 -5.79 -0.63
CA VAL A 63 37.28 -6.37 -1.53
C VAL A 63 36.28 -7.25 -0.76
N TYR A 64 35.08 -7.39 -1.29
CA TYR A 64 33.96 -8.10 -0.65
C TYR A 64 33.42 -9.17 -1.59
N ASN A 65 33.18 -10.38 -1.05
CA ASN A 65 32.39 -11.41 -1.68
C ASN A 65 30.95 -11.26 -1.18
N VAL A 66 30.01 -10.96 -2.06
CA VAL A 66 28.63 -10.67 -1.67
C VAL A 66 27.64 -11.65 -2.27
N VAL A 67 26.57 -11.91 -1.52
CA VAL A 67 25.51 -12.87 -1.86
C VAL A 67 24.24 -12.15 -2.35
N SER A 68 23.37 -12.91 -3.04
CA SER A 68 22.13 -12.35 -3.60
C SER A 68 21.07 -12.03 -2.53
N PRO A 69 20.44 -10.84 -2.57
CA PRO A 69 19.33 -10.50 -1.69
C PRO A 69 17.97 -11.01 -2.21
N VAL A 70 17.91 -11.57 -3.42
CA VAL A 70 16.67 -11.84 -4.15
C VAL A 70 16.16 -13.25 -3.90
N GLY A 71 14.89 -13.38 -3.49
CA GLY A 71 14.25 -14.68 -3.33
C GLY A 71 14.15 -15.49 -4.64
N VAL A 72 13.99 -16.79 -4.51
CA VAL A 72 13.96 -17.74 -5.64
C VAL A 72 12.58 -17.78 -6.28
N SER A 73 12.49 -17.65 -7.62
CA SER A 73 11.21 -17.81 -8.33
C SER A 73 10.63 -19.20 -8.10
N THR A 74 9.34 -19.28 -7.79
CA THR A 74 8.60 -20.55 -7.67
C THR A 74 7.77 -20.87 -8.90
N VAL A 75 7.83 -20.01 -9.92
CA VAL A 75 6.99 -20.10 -11.10
C VAL A 75 7.82 -20.58 -12.28
N GLU A 76 7.39 -21.73 -12.85
CA GLU A 76 8.01 -22.26 -14.06
C GLU A 76 7.40 -21.61 -15.32
N PRO A 77 8.22 -21.27 -16.32
CA PRO A 77 7.73 -20.72 -17.56
C PRO A 77 7.02 -21.79 -18.41
N ILE A 78 5.90 -21.39 -19.02
CA ILE A 78 5.19 -22.23 -19.99
C ILE A 78 5.80 -22.09 -21.38
N THR A 79 5.49 -23.06 -22.25
CA THR A 79 5.63 -22.88 -23.70
C THR A 79 4.51 -21.94 -24.17
N MET A 80 4.88 -20.87 -24.88
CA MET A 80 3.91 -19.90 -25.38
C MET A 80 2.95 -20.51 -26.38
N ALA A 81 1.69 -20.06 -26.35
CA ALA A 81 0.70 -20.45 -27.34
C ALA A 81 1.17 -20.11 -28.77
N PRO A 82 0.96 -20.99 -29.75
CA PRO A 82 1.27 -20.68 -31.17
C PRO A 82 0.42 -19.51 -31.65
N ARG A 83 1.02 -18.59 -32.39
CA ARG A 83 0.27 -17.50 -33.01
C ARG A 83 -0.53 -17.97 -34.19
N LEU A 84 -1.63 -17.29 -34.48
CA LEU A 84 -2.57 -17.67 -35.54
C LEU A 84 -2.01 -17.27 -36.92
N GLU A 85 -2.25 -18.06 -37.95
CA GLU A 85 -1.92 -17.69 -39.32
C GLU A 85 -2.82 -16.55 -39.85
N THR A 86 -4.07 -16.51 -39.38
CA THR A 86 -5.06 -15.50 -39.71
C THR A 86 -6.13 -15.45 -38.63
N LEU A 87 -6.83 -14.33 -38.55
CA LEU A 87 -8.01 -14.19 -37.69
C LEU A 87 -9.31 -14.66 -38.41
N ASN A 88 -9.27 -14.91 -39.72
CA ASN A 88 -10.44 -15.41 -40.42
C ASN A 88 -10.87 -16.78 -39.91
N GLY A 89 -12.18 -16.95 -39.70
CA GLY A 89 -12.78 -18.19 -39.18
C GLY A 89 -12.50 -18.47 -37.72
N LYS A 90 -11.82 -17.54 -36.99
CA LYS A 90 -11.46 -17.70 -35.62
C LYS A 90 -12.47 -17.08 -34.66
N THR A 91 -12.57 -17.64 -33.47
CA THR A 91 -13.36 -17.07 -32.35
C THR A 91 -12.44 -16.22 -31.47
N ILE A 92 -12.68 -14.90 -31.45
CA ILE A 92 -11.84 -13.92 -30.78
C ILE A 92 -12.63 -13.34 -29.59
N ALA A 93 -12.10 -13.46 -28.40
CA ALA A 93 -12.67 -12.86 -27.20
C ALA A 93 -12.03 -11.50 -26.93
N ILE A 94 -12.86 -10.47 -26.75
CA ILE A 94 -12.47 -9.15 -26.29
C ILE A 94 -12.90 -9.03 -24.83
N VAL A 95 -11.95 -8.86 -23.90
CA VAL A 95 -12.19 -8.95 -22.46
C VAL A 95 -11.65 -7.73 -21.70
N GLY A 96 -12.21 -7.45 -20.54
CA GLY A 96 -11.84 -6.33 -19.68
C GLY A 96 -12.91 -5.25 -19.62
N GLU A 97 -12.93 -4.54 -18.50
CA GLU A 97 -13.94 -3.51 -18.21
C GLU A 97 -13.32 -2.27 -17.56
N ASP A 98 -12.04 -1.98 -17.86
CA ASP A 98 -11.36 -0.81 -17.34
C ASP A 98 -11.14 0.26 -18.44
N PHE A 99 -11.10 1.51 -18.07
CA PHE A 99 -10.69 2.67 -18.90
C PHE A 99 -11.28 2.74 -20.33
N MET A 100 -12.47 3.30 -20.49
CA MET A 100 -13.08 3.59 -21.78
C MET A 100 -13.24 2.35 -22.69
N TYR A 101 -13.29 1.17 -22.08
CA TYR A 101 -13.53 -0.10 -22.77
C TYR A 101 -14.84 -0.07 -23.59
N ASN A 102 -15.84 0.63 -23.07
CA ASN A 102 -17.14 0.83 -23.70
C ASN A 102 -17.08 1.55 -25.06
N ILE A 103 -15.95 2.19 -25.39
CA ILE A 103 -15.68 2.83 -26.69
C ILE A 103 -14.69 1.98 -27.49
N THR A 104 -13.56 1.60 -26.87
CA THR A 104 -12.50 0.88 -27.60
C THR A 104 -12.88 -0.54 -27.98
N HIS A 105 -13.60 -1.28 -27.14
CA HIS A 105 -13.95 -2.67 -27.41
C HIS A 105 -14.99 -2.84 -28.54
N PRO A 106 -16.07 -2.05 -28.62
CA PRO A 106 -16.95 -2.06 -29.81
C PRO A 106 -16.23 -1.71 -31.10
N GLU A 107 -15.27 -0.75 -31.05
CA GLU A 107 -14.47 -0.42 -32.23
C GLU A 107 -13.57 -1.58 -32.66
N LEU A 108 -12.91 -2.28 -31.68
CA LEU A 108 -12.16 -3.50 -32.00
C LEU A 108 -13.04 -4.58 -32.63
N ALA A 109 -14.24 -4.79 -32.08
CA ALA A 109 -15.19 -5.76 -32.66
C ALA A 109 -15.60 -5.41 -34.08
N ARG A 110 -15.82 -4.10 -34.35
CA ARG A 110 -16.11 -3.59 -35.69
C ARG A 110 -14.93 -3.85 -36.65
N LEU A 111 -13.71 -3.55 -36.23
CA LEU A 111 -12.49 -3.75 -37.05
C LEU A 111 -12.22 -5.23 -37.34
N ILE A 112 -12.47 -6.13 -36.36
CA ILE A 112 -12.38 -7.57 -36.61
C ILE A 112 -13.36 -7.99 -37.73
N LYS A 113 -14.61 -7.60 -37.61
CA LYS A 113 -15.64 -7.96 -38.62
C LYS A 113 -15.38 -7.37 -40.00
N GLU A 114 -14.82 -6.17 -40.04
CA GLU A 114 -14.49 -5.49 -41.29
C GLU A 114 -13.31 -6.15 -42.01
N ASN A 115 -12.24 -6.48 -41.30
CA ASN A 115 -11.01 -7.02 -41.87
C ASN A 115 -11.02 -8.56 -41.97
N TYR A 116 -11.81 -9.24 -41.14
CA TYR A 116 -11.93 -10.71 -41.08
C TYR A 116 -13.39 -11.12 -40.94
N PRO A 117 -14.17 -11.02 -42.03
CA PRO A 117 -15.63 -11.18 -41.99
C PRO A 117 -16.13 -12.53 -41.47
N SER A 118 -15.32 -13.59 -41.56
CA SER A 118 -15.67 -14.92 -41.04
C SER A 118 -15.27 -15.13 -39.59
N ALA A 119 -14.63 -14.15 -38.94
CA ALA A 119 -14.30 -14.25 -37.54
C ALA A 119 -15.55 -14.06 -36.64
N LYS A 120 -15.60 -14.85 -35.57
CA LYS A 120 -16.61 -14.71 -34.53
C LYS A 120 -16.01 -13.86 -33.39
N VAL A 121 -16.76 -12.88 -32.93
CA VAL A 121 -16.34 -12.03 -31.79
C VAL A 121 -17.21 -12.37 -30.59
N ILE A 122 -16.57 -12.64 -29.46
CA ILE A 122 -17.18 -12.78 -28.15
C ILE A 122 -16.82 -11.52 -27.36
N MET A 123 -17.84 -10.83 -26.85
CA MET A 123 -17.64 -9.56 -26.14
C MET A 123 -17.49 -9.80 -24.62
N TYR A 124 -16.85 -8.85 -23.95
CA TYR A 124 -16.57 -8.88 -22.51
C TYR A 124 -17.79 -9.23 -21.65
N TYR A 125 -18.98 -8.77 -21.99
CA TYR A 125 -20.21 -9.05 -21.24
C TYR A 125 -20.71 -10.50 -21.37
N GLU A 126 -20.13 -11.31 -22.26
CA GLU A 126 -20.42 -12.74 -22.43
C GLU A 126 -19.47 -13.63 -21.59
N LEU A 127 -18.50 -13.00 -20.93
CA LEU A 127 -17.41 -13.65 -20.19
C LEU A 127 -17.35 -13.15 -18.76
N PRO A 128 -17.09 -14.01 -17.78
CA PRO A 128 -16.78 -13.54 -16.42
C PRO A 128 -15.44 -12.81 -16.38
N ILE A 129 -15.26 -11.91 -15.41
CA ILE A 129 -13.97 -11.23 -15.20
C ILE A 129 -13.00 -12.21 -14.54
N ALA A 130 -11.86 -12.49 -15.19
CA ALA A 130 -10.84 -13.37 -14.62
C ALA A 130 -10.24 -12.84 -13.31
N GLY A 131 -10.06 -11.54 -13.23
CA GLY A 131 -9.36 -10.89 -12.12
C GLY A 131 -7.83 -11.12 -12.18
N PRO A 132 -7.08 -10.59 -11.19
CA PRO A 132 -5.65 -10.85 -11.09
C PRO A 132 -5.39 -12.35 -10.96
N TYR A 133 -4.37 -12.87 -11.67
CA TYR A 133 -4.04 -14.29 -11.61
C TYR A 133 -3.65 -14.68 -10.17
N PRO A 134 -4.18 -15.78 -9.63
CA PRO A 134 -3.94 -16.17 -8.25
C PRO A 134 -2.48 -16.60 -8.03
N ALA A 135 -2.04 -16.56 -6.76
CA ALA A 135 -0.75 -17.11 -6.36
C ALA A 135 -0.68 -18.62 -6.65
N PRO A 136 0.53 -19.19 -6.84
CA PRO A 136 0.70 -20.63 -6.98
C PRO A 136 0.01 -21.42 -5.84
N GLY A 137 -0.76 -22.43 -6.21
CA GLY A 137 -1.52 -23.25 -5.26
C GLY A 137 -2.85 -22.65 -4.78
N ILE A 138 -3.17 -21.43 -5.17
CA ILE A 138 -4.45 -20.79 -4.83
C ILE A 138 -5.42 -20.92 -6.01
N ILE A 139 -6.61 -21.42 -5.76
CA ILE A 139 -7.70 -21.47 -6.73
C ILE A 139 -8.61 -20.26 -6.50
N ARG A 140 -8.78 -19.45 -7.53
CA ARG A 140 -9.74 -18.35 -7.53
C ARG A 140 -10.94 -18.71 -8.42
N GLN A 141 -12.13 -18.74 -7.86
CA GLN A 141 -13.34 -19.14 -8.55
C GLN A 141 -13.58 -18.34 -9.85
N SER A 142 -13.42 -17.02 -9.83
CA SER A 142 -13.60 -16.18 -11.02
C SER A 142 -12.61 -16.51 -12.15
N THR A 143 -11.36 -16.81 -11.80
CA THR A 143 -10.34 -17.22 -12.76
C THR A 143 -10.69 -18.57 -13.42
N GLU A 144 -11.19 -19.54 -12.62
CA GLU A 144 -11.62 -20.83 -13.15
C GLU A 144 -12.90 -20.74 -13.98
N GLN A 145 -13.85 -19.90 -13.60
CA GLN A 145 -15.03 -19.62 -14.41
C GLN A 145 -14.67 -19.00 -15.75
N PHE A 146 -13.74 -18.05 -15.77
CA PHE A 146 -13.23 -17.45 -17.01
C PHE A 146 -12.53 -18.51 -17.88
N ARG A 147 -11.64 -19.30 -17.27
CA ARG A 147 -10.94 -20.41 -17.92
C ARG A 147 -11.93 -21.38 -18.60
N GLN A 148 -12.93 -21.85 -17.87
CA GLN A 148 -13.93 -22.78 -18.40
C GLN A 148 -14.73 -22.14 -19.54
N ARG A 149 -15.09 -20.88 -19.39
CA ARG A 149 -15.87 -20.18 -20.43
C ARG A 149 -15.11 -20.01 -21.73
N LEU A 150 -13.78 -19.78 -21.70
CA LEU A 150 -12.95 -19.77 -22.93
C LEU A 150 -12.99 -21.13 -23.64
N ILE A 151 -12.95 -22.23 -22.88
CA ILE A 151 -13.04 -23.59 -23.43
C ILE A 151 -14.43 -23.86 -24.05
N ASP A 152 -15.51 -23.55 -23.33
CA ASP A 152 -16.87 -23.80 -23.75
C ASP A 152 -17.20 -23.04 -25.06
N LEU A 153 -16.71 -21.81 -25.19
CA LEU A 153 -16.88 -20.96 -26.35
C LEU A 153 -15.91 -21.26 -27.48
N LYS A 154 -14.95 -22.16 -27.26
CA LYS A 154 -13.89 -22.52 -28.23
C LYS A 154 -13.16 -21.28 -28.72
N VAL A 155 -12.67 -20.46 -27.79
CA VAL A 155 -11.96 -19.24 -28.12
C VAL A 155 -10.59 -19.56 -28.70
N ASP A 156 -10.25 -18.94 -29.84
CA ASP A 156 -8.96 -19.10 -30.52
C ASP A 156 -7.94 -18.00 -30.19
N ALA A 157 -8.40 -16.82 -29.74
CA ALA A 157 -7.54 -15.71 -29.34
C ALA A 157 -8.22 -14.80 -28.31
N VAL A 158 -7.42 -14.16 -27.46
CA VAL A 158 -7.91 -13.20 -26.44
C VAL A 158 -7.25 -11.83 -26.64
N ILE A 159 -8.07 -10.78 -26.68
CA ILE A 159 -7.67 -9.37 -26.63
C ILE A 159 -8.15 -8.84 -25.28
N ALA A 160 -7.23 -8.54 -24.38
CA ALA A 160 -7.55 -8.02 -23.03
C ALA A 160 -7.25 -6.52 -22.94
N GLY A 161 -7.93 -5.81 -22.09
CA GLY A 161 -7.65 -4.40 -21.80
C GLY A 161 -8.87 -3.66 -21.23
N ASN A 162 -8.75 -2.37 -20.93
CA ASN A 162 -7.57 -1.56 -21.13
C ASN A 162 -6.75 -1.45 -19.81
N GLY A 163 -5.49 -1.78 -19.86
CA GLY A 163 -4.58 -1.57 -18.73
C GLY A 163 -4.11 -0.12 -18.67
N GLY A 164 -4.40 0.58 -17.58
CA GLY A 164 -4.06 2.00 -17.43
C GLY A 164 -3.85 2.42 -15.97
N CYS A 165 -3.71 1.48 -15.06
CA CYS A 165 -3.34 1.72 -13.66
C CYS A 165 -2.65 0.49 -13.05
N GLY A 166 -1.92 0.69 -11.95
CA GLY A 166 -1.17 -0.36 -11.27
C GLY A 166 -2.01 -1.44 -10.57
N ILE A 167 -3.33 -1.34 -10.60
CA ILE A 167 -4.27 -2.37 -10.14
C ILE A 167 -4.98 -3.02 -11.33
N CYS A 168 -5.37 -2.21 -12.31
CA CYS A 168 -6.14 -2.66 -13.48
C CYS A 168 -5.27 -3.50 -14.41
N THR A 169 -4.04 -3.07 -14.68
CA THR A 169 -3.13 -3.77 -15.59
C THR A 169 -2.87 -5.22 -15.16
N PRO A 170 -2.49 -5.52 -13.90
CA PRO A 170 -2.38 -6.91 -13.44
C PRO A 170 -3.70 -7.69 -13.49
N LYS A 171 -4.85 -7.03 -13.30
CA LYS A 171 -6.17 -7.65 -13.42
C LYS A 171 -6.44 -8.11 -14.87
N GLU A 172 -6.25 -7.22 -15.83
CA GLU A 172 -6.46 -7.52 -17.25
C GLU A 172 -5.40 -8.51 -17.80
N THR A 173 -4.14 -8.40 -17.32
CA THR A 173 -3.08 -9.37 -17.63
C THR A 173 -3.46 -10.79 -17.18
N GLY A 174 -4.23 -10.92 -16.08
CA GLY A 174 -4.74 -12.20 -15.62
C GLY A 174 -5.51 -12.97 -16.68
N SER A 175 -6.31 -12.29 -17.51
CA SER A 175 -7.03 -12.90 -18.62
C SER A 175 -6.08 -13.45 -19.69
N CYS A 176 -5.01 -12.72 -20.02
CA CYS A 176 -3.96 -13.19 -20.93
C CYS A 176 -3.20 -14.40 -20.37
N ILE A 177 -2.87 -14.38 -19.08
CA ILE A 177 -2.19 -15.51 -18.44
C ILE A 177 -3.02 -16.79 -18.52
N VAL A 178 -4.33 -16.70 -18.27
CA VAL A 178 -5.24 -17.84 -18.42
C VAL A 178 -5.26 -18.34 -19.86
N ALA A 179 -5.37 -17.44 -20.84
CA ALA A 179 -5.40 -17.79 -22.25
C ALA A 179 -4.11 -18.50 -22.69
N GLU A 180 -2.94 -17.90 -22.44
CA GLU A 180 -1.63 -18.47 -22.81
C GLU A 180 -1.41 -19.86 -22.18
N LYS A 181 -1.82 -20.05 -20.92
CA LYS A 181 -1.77 -21.36 -20.24
C LYS A 181 -2.73 -22.42 -20.82
N LEU A 182 -3.75 -22.00 -21.55
CA LEU A 182 -4.63 -22.88 -22.33
C LEU A 182 -4.13 -23.13 -23.75
N GLY A 183 -3.00 -22.56 -24.15
CA GLY A 183 -2.52 -22.62 -25.53
C GLY A 183 -3.28 -21.67 -26.48
N ILE A 184 -3.95 -20.65 -25.95
CA ILE A 184 -4.70 -19.63 -26.68
C ILE A 184 -3.85 -18.36 -26.76
N PRO A 185 -3.42 -17.88 -27.94
CA PRO A 185 -2.64 -16.66 -28.06
C PRO A 185 -3.42 -15.45 -27.56
N SER A 186 -2.70 -14.55 -26.89
CA SER A 186 -3.30 -13.38 -26.29
C SER A 186 -2.49 -12.11 -26.49
N VAL A 187 -3.16 -10.97 -26.37
CA VAL A 187 -2.56 -9.63 -26.36
C VAL A 187 -3.29 -8.76 -25.33
N ILE A 188 -2.54 -7.96 -24.58
CA ILE A 188 -3.11 -6.93 -23.72
C ILE A 188 -2.93 -5.54 -24.35
N VAL A 189 -3.98 -4.71 -24.24
CA VAL A 189 -3.91 -3.28 -24.59
C VAL A 189 -3.63 -2.48 -23.33
N THR A 190 -2.57 -1.66 -23.33
CA THR A 190 -2.19 -0.83 -22.18
C THR A 190 -1.96 0.63 -22.58
N ALA A 191 -2.17 1.54 -21.64
CA ALA A 191 -1.61 2.89 -21.76
C ALA A 191 -0.07 2.85 -21.64
N PRO A 192 0.66 3.87 -22.17
CA PRO A 192 2.11 3.96 -22.02
C PRO A 192 2.54 3.94 -20.55
N GLY A 193 3.63 3.22 -20.26
CA GLY A 193 4.17 3.05 -18.91
C GLY A 193 3.56 1.91 -18.10
N PHE A 194 2.51 1.25 -18.61
CA PHE A 194 1.91 0.06 -18.01
C PHE A 194 2.23 -1.25 -18.79
N ASP A 195 2.92 -1.14 -19.90
CA ASP A 195 3.34 -2.27 -20.69
C ASP A 195 4.40 -3.13 -19.98
N GLU A 196 5.36 -2.53 -19.31
CA GLU A 196 6.33 -3.27 -18.50
C GLU A 196 5.69 -3.94 -17.29
N GLU A 197 4.70 -3.33 -16.65
CA GLU A 197 3.93 -3.96 -15.58
C GLU A 197 3.18 -5.21 -16.07
N ALA A 198 2.56 -5.12 -17.25
CA ALA A 198 1.88 -6.26 -17.86
C ALA A 198 2.86 -7.40 -18.16
N ARG A 199 4.01 -7.10 -18.76
CA ARG A 199 5.07 -8.09 -19.04
C ARG A 199 5.63 -8.69 -17.76
N TYR A 200 5.92 -7.85 -16.76
CA TYR A 200 6.43 -8.29 -15.46
C TYR A 200 5.43 -9.19 -14.74
N THR A 201 4.15 -8.81 -14.71
CA THR A 201 3.07 -9.62 -14.14
C THR A 201 2.96 -10.97 -14.85
N ALA A 202 3.02 -10.99 -16.18
CA ALA A 202 2.95 -12.21 -16.95
C ALA A 202 4.13 -13.15 -16.65
N ARG A 203 5.37 -12.63 -16.70
CA ARG A 203 6.59 -13.42 -16.39
C ARG A 203 6.52 -14.04 -15.01
N ASN A 204 6.12 -13.28 -14.00
CA ASN A 204 5.98 -13.79 -12.62
C ASN A 204 4.84 -14.80 -12.44
N ASN A 205 4.03 -15.00 -13.46
CA ASN A 205 2.97 -16.01 -13.49
C ASN A 205 3.22 -17.11 -14.55
N GLY A 206 4.46 -17.23 -15.03
CA GLY A 206 4.89 -18.30 -15.93
C GLY A 206 4.67 -18.06 -17.41
N VAL A 207 4.27 -16.85 -17.81
CA VAL A 207 4.13 -16.45 -19.23
C VAL A 207 5.36 -15.63 -19.62
N PRO A 208 6.40 -16.23 -20.24
CA PRO A 208 7.70 -15.59 -20.43
C PRO A 208 7.67 -14.42 -21.40
N VAL A 209 6.78 -14.48 -22.42
CA VAL A 209 6.64 -13.45 -23.45
C VAL A 209 5.17 -13.05 -23.60
N LEU A 210 4.76 -11.96 -22.98
CA LEU A 210 3.43 -11.38 -23.19
C LEU A 210 3.49 -10.31 -24.28
N ARG A 211 2.68 -10.46 -25.33
CA ARG A 211 2.50 -9.42 -26.35
C ARG A 211 1.63 -8.30 -25.82
N VAL A 212 2.07 -7.06 -26.01
CA VAL A 212 1.40 -5.85 -25.53
C VAL A 212 1.21 -4.87 -26.68
N ALA A 213 -0.04 -4.45 -26.89
CA ALA A 213 -0.38 -3.39 -27.82
C ALA A 213 -0.47 -2.06 -27.04
N VAL A 214 0.60 -1.27 -27.04
CA VAL A 214 0.62 0.01 -26.34
C VAL A 214 -0.24 1.02 -27.09
N TYR A 215 -1.30 1.48 -26.44
CA TYR A 215 -2.22 2.52 -26.91
C TYR A 215 -1.54 3.89 -26.85
N PRO A 216 -1.75 4.82 -27.81
CA PRO A 216 -1.08 6.12 -27.78
C PRO A 216 -1.77 7.12 -26.84
N GLY A 217 -1.29 7.20 -25.61
CA GLY A 217 -1.72 8.16 -24.60
C GLY A 217 -2.63 7.59 -23.52
N THR A 218 -3.21 8.46 -22.69
CA THR A 218 -4.06 8.11 -21.55
C THR A 218 -5.51 7.98 -21.99
N PHE A 219 -6.13 6.82 -21.75
CA PHE A 219 -7.52 6.56 -22.16
C PHE A 219 -8.52 7.59 -21.61
N ALA A 220 -8.42 7.92 -20.32
CA ALA A 220 -9.41 8.73 -19.62
C ALA A 220 -9.36 10.24 -19.98
N SER A 221 -8.35 10.70 -20.68
CA SER A 221 -8.17 12.12 -21.04
C SER A 221 -8.37 12.43 -22.52
N GLN A 222 -9.01 11.53 -23.25
CA GLN A 222 -9.25 11.67 -24.70
C GLN A 222 -10.74 11.69 -25.02
N THR A 223 -11.09 12.36 -26.13
CA THR A 223 -12.44 12.35 -26.65
C THR A 223 -12.77 11.01 -27.29
N GLU A 224 -14.05 10.65 -27.41
CA GLU A 224 -14.50 9.43 -28.09
C GLU A 224 -13.91 9.31 -29.50
N GLY A 225 -13.97 10.38 -30.30
CA GLY A 225 -13.39 10.38 -31.63
C GLY A 225 -11.89 10.11 -31.64
N GLN A 226 -11.15 10.61 -30.65
CA GLN A 226 -9.72 10.33 -30.50
C GLN A 226 -9.48 8.87 -30.09
N LEU A 227 -10.31 8.33 -29.19
CA LEU A 227 -10.23 6.93 -28.77
C LEU A 227 -10.46 5.98 -29.95
N ILE A 228 -11.50 6.22 -30.75
CA ILE A 228 -11.81 5.45 -31.95
C ILE A 228 -10.65 5.54 -32.95
N LYS A 229 -10.16 6.75 -33.25
CA LYS A 229 -9.05 6.96 -34.17
C LYS A 229 -7.79 6.22 -33.70
N ASN A 230 -7.39 6.38 -32.49
CA ASN A 230 -6.19 5.74 -31.94
C ASN A 230 -6.32 4.21 -31.89
N THR A 231 -7.50 3.71 -31.59
CA THR A 231 -7.77 2.27 -31.60
C THR A 231 -7.61 1.72 -33.01
N ARG A 232 -8.14 2.41 -34.02
CA ARG A 232 -8.09 2.01 -35.41
C ARG A 232 -6.71 2.09 -36.05
N GLU A 233 -6.06 3.25 -35.87
CA GLU A 233 -4.84 3.57 -36.61
C GLU A 233 -3.57 3.05 -35.97
N VAL A 234 -3.57 2.92 -34.61
CA VAL A 234 -2.36 2.58 -33.87
C VAL A 234 -2.47 1.26 -33.13
N THR A 235 -3.57 1.04 -32.40
CA THR A 235 -3.67 -0.12 -31.52
C THR A 235 -4.03 -1.39 -32.32
N TRP A 236 -4.97 -1.28 -33.24
CA TRP A 236 -5.43 -2.41 -34.04
C TRP A 236 -4.32 -3.13 -34.84
N PRO A 237 -3.44 -2.44 -35.59
CA PRO A 237 -2.32 -3.10 -36.26
C PRO A 237 -1.45 -3.91 -35.32
N LYS A 238 -1.13 -3.33 -34.11
CA LYS A 238 -0.31 -4.01 -33.09
C LYS A 238 -1.01 -5.26 -32.53
N ILE A 239 -2.33 -5.22 -32.37
CA ILE A 239 -3.11 -6.37 -31.93
C ILE A 239 -3.02 -7.50 -32.96
N VAL A 240 -3.22 -7.19 -34.24
CA VAL A 240 -3.10 -8.18 -35.32
C VAL A 240 -1.71 -8.79 -35.34
N GLU A 241 -0.67 -7.96 -35.32
CA GLU A 241 0.73 -8.39 -35.22
C GLU A 241 0.98 -9.32 -34.03
N ALA A 242 0.50 -8.92 -32.84
CA ALA A 242 0.66 -9.67 -31.60
C ALA A 242 0.04 -11.07 -31.66
N LEU A 243 -1.07 -11.23 -32.37
CA LEU A 243 -1.82 -12.48 -32.50
C LEU A 243 -1.35 -13.36 -33.65
N THR A 244 -0.69 -12.78 -34.69
CA THR A 244 -0.37 -13.51 -35.95
C THR A 244 1.12 -13.71 -36.17
N ILE A 245 2.00 -12.86 -35.67
CA ILE A 245 3.44 -13.02 -35.86
C ILE A 245 4.01 -13.98 -34.80
N PRO A 246 4.69 -15.07 -35.22
CA PRO A 246 5.33 -15.99 -34.29
C PRO A 246 6.27 -15.30 -33.31
N ILE A 247 6.32 -15.82 -32.09
CA ILE A 247 7.26 -15.36 -31.05
C ILE A 247 8.67 -15.86 -31.44
N ARG A 248 9.62 -14.92 -31.45
CA ARG A 248 11.03 -15.23 -31.77
C ARG A 248 11.80 -15.57 -30.50
N GLN A 249 12.89 -16.29 -30.64
CA GLN A 249 13.75 -16.71 -29.54
C GLN A 249 14.37 -15.52 -28.78
N ASP A 250 14.65 -14.42 -29.47
CA ASP A 250 15.21 -13.19 -28.88
C ASP A 250 14.21 -12.41 -28.00
N GLU A 251 12.91 -12.73 -28.07
CA GLU A 251 11.87 -12.15 -27.22
C GLU A 251 11.81 -12.80 -25.83
N TYR A 252 12.35 -14.02 -25.70
CA TYR A 252 12.45 -14.65 -24.40
C TYR A 252 13.54 -13.95 -23.59
N SER A 253 13.18 -13.45 -22.41
CA SER A 253 14.18 -12.93 -21.47
C SER A 253 15.21 -14.02 -21.18
N THR A 254 16.49 -13.68 -21.27
CA THR A 254 17.55 -14.55 -20.80
C THR A 254 17.34 -14.78 -19.31
N VAL A 255 16.97 -16.01 -18.96
CA VAL A 255 16.95 -16.44 -17.56
C VAL A 255 18.40 -16.40 -17.10
N THR A 256 18.74 -15.47 -16.22
CA THR A 256 20.02 -15.48 -15.52
C THR A 256 20.09 -16.82 -14.77
N GLU A 257 21.16 -17.58 -14.99
CA GLU A 257 21.36 -18.84 -14.26
C GLU A 257 21.10 -18.63 -12.76
N THR A 258 20.22 -19.43 -12.21
CA THR A 258 19.94 -19.40 -10.77
C THR A 258 21.17 -19.97 -10.06
N LYS A 259 21.99 -19.09 -9.49
CA LYS A 259 23.02 -19.48 -8.52
C LYS A 259 22.33 -20.06 -7.27
N GLY A 260 23.05 -20.86 -6.51
CA GLY A 260 22.56 -21.35 -5.23
C GLY A 260 22.19 -20.21 -4.29
N ILE A 261 21.33 -20.48 -3.32
CA ILE A 261 20.75 -19.47 -2.42
C ILE A 261 21.82 -18.62 -1.71
N ALA A 262 22.95 -19.25 -1.36
CA ALA A 262 24.05 -18.60 -0.62
C ALA A 262 25.33 -18.43 -1.45
N ASP A 263 25.26 -18.60 -2.78
CA ASP A 263 26.42 -18.46 -3.64
C ASP A 263 26.79 -16.98 -3.80
N ASP A 264 28.10 -16.73 -3.92
CA ASP A 264 28.62 -15.42 -4.25
C ASP A 264 28.13 -14.98 -5.63
N VAL A 265 27.57 -13.79 -5.70
CA VAL A 265 27.07 -13.22 -6.94
C VAL A 265 28.03 -12.19 -7.54
N PHE A 266 28.84 -11.55 -6.69
CA PHE A 266 29.78 -10.54 -7.10
C PHE A 266 30.96 -10.44 -6.14
N HIS A 267 32.14 -10.09 -6.69
CA HIS A 267 33.36 -9.83 -5.97
C HIS A 267 33.92 -8.48 -6.40
N GLY A 268 34.23 -7.58 -5.47
CA GLY A 268 34.76 -6.25 -5.78
C GLY A 268 34.93 -5.33 -4.59
N THR A 269 35.43 -4.13 -4.85
CA THR A 269 35.51 -3.05 -3.86
C THR A 269 34.13 -2.60 -3.43
N LEU A 270 34.04 -1.82 -2.35
CA LEU A 270 32.78 -1.30 -1.85
C LEU A 270 31.97 -0.55 -2.92
N ASP A 271 32.62 0.34 -3.68
CA ASP A 271 31.97 1.10 -4.75
C ASP A 271 31.48 0.20 -5.88
N GLN A 272 32.26 -0.81 -6.27
CA GLN A 272 31.88 -1.78 -7.27
C GLN A 272 30.70 -2.64 -6.82
N VAL A 273 30.64 -3.01 -5.53
CA VAL A 273 29.49 -3.71 -4.95
C VAL A 273 28.26 -2.82 -4.99
N TYR A 274 28.37 -1.54 -4.64
CA TYR A 274 27.26 -0.60 -4.72
C TYR A 274 26.72 -0.46 -6.15
N ASP A 275 27.60 -0.22 -7.10
CA ASP A 275 27.22 -0.10 -8.51
C ASP A 275 26.57 -1.37 -9.04
N TYR A 276 27.09 -2.55 -8.68
CA TYR A 276 26.51 -3.82 -9.08
C TYR A 276 25.08 -3.99 -8.54
N PHE A 277 24.86 -3.72 -7.24
CA PHE A 277 23.55 -3.87 -6.63
C PHE A 277 22.52 -2.86 -7.16
N VAL A 278 22.96 -1.63 -7.45
CA VAL A 278 22.11 -0.61 -8.09
C VAL A 278 21.71 -1.04 -9.51
N ASN A 279 22.68 -1.51 -10.31
CA ASN A 279 22.45 -1.98 -11.68
C ASN A 279 21.52 -3.19 -11.74
N MET A 280 21.59 -4.07 -10.73
CA MET A 280 20.69 -5.22 -10.58
C MET A 280 19.33 -4.85 -10.01
N ASN A 281 19.06 -3.58 -9.67
CA ASN A 281 17.89 -3.13 -8.91
C ASN A 281 17.72 -3.86 -7.56
N TRP A 282 18.81 -4.15 -6.87
CA TRP A 282 18.82 -4.80 -5.55
C TRP A 282 19.02 -3.82 -4.40
N SER A 283 19.29 -2.56 -4.67
CA SER A 283 19.49 -1.49 -3.71
C SER A 283 18.53 -0.33 -3.94
N ASP A 284 18.18 0.35 -2.86
CA ASP A 284 17.43 1.62 -2.87
C ASP A 284 18.27 2.84 -3.25
N GLY A 285 19.52 2.63 -3.67
CA GLY A 285 20.47 3.67 -4.05
C GLY A 285 21.16 4.35 -2.88
N THR A 286 20.84 3.98 -1.64
CA THR A 286 21.53 4.49 -0.45
C THR A 286 22.63 3.53 0.01
N PRO A 287 23.71 4.00 0.67
CA PRO A 287 24.76 3.15 1.20
C PRO A 287 24.21 2.02 2.07
N PHE A 288 24.78 0.84 1.93
CA PHE A 288 24.36 -0.35 2.68
C PHE A 288 25.58 -1.16 3.16
N CYS A 289 25.35 -2.03 4.15
CA CYS A 289 26.36 -2.98 4.56
C CYS A 289 26.46 -4.10 3.51
N PRO A 290 27.66 -4.34 2.90
CA PRO A 290 27.83 -5.44 1.97
C PRO A 290 27.45 -6.79 2.61
N PRO A 291 26.52 -7.54 2.01
CA PRO A 291 26.05 -8.81 2.57
C PRO A 291 27.04 -9.92 2.21
N THR A 292 28.11 -10.05 2.99
CA THR A 292 29.04 -11.17 2.88
C THR A 292 28.49 -12.39 3.61
N TYR A 293 28.97 -13.58 3.26
CA TYR A 293 28.52 -14.84 3.88
C TYR A 293 28.64 -14.79 5.41
N GLU A 294 29.77 -14.31 5.92
CA GLU A 294 30.07 -14.24 7.35
C GLU A 294 29.11 -13.30 8.10
N LYS A 295 28.91 -12.09 7.55
CA LYS A 295 27.98 -11.12 8.15
C LYS A 295 26.54 -11.61 8.16
N VAL A 296 26.12 -12.23 7.07
CA VAL A 296 24.76 -12.79 6.97
C VAL A 296 24.59 -13.96 7.93
N SER A 297 25.62 -14.80 8.12
CA SER A 297 25.58 -15.93 9.04
C SER A 297 25.37 -15.53 10.50
N GLU A 298 25.78 -14.32 10.91
CA GLU A 298 25.56 -13.81 12.27
C GLU A 298 24.05 -13.68 12.62
N TYR A 299 23.22 -13.37 11.64
CA TYR A 299 21.77 -13.26 11.82
C TYR A 299 21.12 -14.60 12.11
N LEU A 300 21.67 -15.68 11.54
CA LEU A 300 21.11 -17.04 11.71
C LEU A 300 21.22 -17.57 13.14
N LYS A 301 22.09 -16.96 13.98
CA LYS A 301 22.20 -17.30 15.40
C LYS A 301 20.93 -16.93 16.21
N TYR A 302 20.10 -16.02 15.69
CA TYR A 302 18.91 -15.48 16.36
C TYR A 302 17.60 -16.06 15.82
N THR A 303 17.64 -17.27 15.28
CA THR A 303 16.45 -17.97 14.78
C THR A 303 16.65 -19.49 14.84
N ASP A 304 15.59 -20.25 15.08
CA ASP A 304 15.59 -21.71 15.02
C ASP A 304 15.28 -22.23 13.60
N TYR A 305 14.93 -21.33 12.67
CA TYR A 305 14.69 -21.70 11.26
C TYR A 305 16.01 -22.03 10.57
N SER A 306 16.04 -23.13 9.82
CA SER A 306 17.19 -23.47 8.99
C SER A 306 17.45 -22.37 7.94
N TRP A 307 18.71 -22.12 7.60
CA TRP A 307 19.11 -21.05 6.69
C TRP A 307 18.39 -21.07 5.33
N ASN A 308 18.10 -22.28 4.81
CA ASN A 308 17.40 -22.51 3.55
C ASN A 308 15.91 -22.77 3.70
N GLU A 309 15.35 -22.69 4.92
CA GLU A 309 13.94 -22.88 5.16
C GLU A 309 13.13 -21.73 4.55
N THR A 310 12.09 -22.09 3.80
CA THR A 310 11.19 -21.09 3.19
C THR A 310 10.30 -20.44 4.25
N ILE A 311 10.50 -19.18 4.50
CA ILE A 311 9.70 -18.35 5.43
C ILE A 311 8.36 -17.98 4.82
N ALA A 312 8.35 -17.58 3.55
CA ALA A 312 7.14 -17.21 2.81
C ALA A 312 7.39 -17.25 1.30
N VAL A 313 6.30 -17.46 0.55
CA VAL A 313 6.27 -17.14 -0.89
C VAL A 313 5.59 -15.79 -1.04
N LEU A 314 6.34 -14.79 -1.46
CA LEU A 314 5.84 -13.41 -1.46
C LEU A 314 5.16 -13.06 -2.78
N PRO A 315 3.90 -12.60 -2.73
CA PRO A 315 3.27 -11.98 -3.89
C PRO A 315 3.95 -10.64 -4.15
N GLN A 316 4.13 -10.32 -5.20
CA GLN A 316 3.98 -9.92 -6.54
C GLN A 316 4.75 -10.87 -7.50
N ALA A 317 6.01 -11.17 -7.20
CA ALA A 317 6.86 -12.00 -8.04
C ALA A 317 6.82 -13.50 -7.69
N PHE A 318 6.05 -13.88 -6.67
CA PHE A 318 5.94 -15.25 -6.16
C PHE A 318 7.30 -15.92 -5.88
N ARG A 319 8.16 -15.16 -5.20
CA ARG A 319 9.48 -15.64 -4.82
C ARG A 319 9.42 -16.38 -3.49
N SER A 320 10.01 -17.57 -3.45
CA SER A 320 10.32 -18.27 -2.21
C SER A 320 11.41 -17.50 -1.49
N THR A 321 11.09 -17.01 -0.31
CA THR A 321 12.00 -16.27 0.56
C THR A 321 12.43 -17.17 1.70
N THR A 322 13.71 -17.48 1.77
CA THR A 322 14.28 -18.29 2.85
C THR A 322 14.79 -17.42 4.00
N THR A 323 15.11 -18.05 5.12
CA THR A 323 15.76 -17.42 6.26
C THR A 323 17.03 -16.66 5.85
N TRP A 324 17.83 -17.22 4.93
CA TRP A 324 19.01 -16.57 4.37
C TRP A 324 18.69 -15.25 3.67
N HIS A 325 17.69 -15.23 2.81
CA HIS A 325 17.30 -14.00 2.10
C HIS A 325 16.82 -12.91 3.04
N VAL A 326 16.12 -13.29 4.14
CA VAL A 326 15.75 -12.33 5.20
C VAL A 326 17.00 -11.73 5.83
N ALA A 327 17.99 -12.56 6.19
CA ALA A 327 19.23 -12.12 6.81
C ALA A 327 20.07 -11.23 5.87
N VAL A 328 20.12 -11.54 4.56
CA VAL A 328 20.82 -10.72 3.56
C VAL A 328 20.22 -9.31 3.51
N ASN A 329 18.88 -9.19 3.38
CA ASN A 329 18.22 -7.89 3.34
C ASN A 329 18.33 -7.14 4.69
N ALA A 330 18.36 -7.87 5.81
CA ALA A 330 18.59 -7.31 7.13
C ALA A 330 20.00 -6.69 7.26
N CYS A 331 21.01 -7.39 6.77
CA CYS A 331 22.39 -6.90 6.69
C CYS A 331 22.46 -5.60 5.87
N MET A 332 21.91 -5.61 4.66
CA MET A 332 21.86 -4.44 3.79
C MET A 332 21.10 -3.25 4.43
N ALA A 333 20.04 -3.51 5.17
CA ALA A 333 19.27 -2.49 5.87
C ALA A 333 19.99 -1.90 7.08
N GLY A 334 21.08 -2.52 7.56
CA GLY A 334 21.77 -2.14 8.79
C GLY A 334 21.01 -2.56 10.07
N CYS A 335 20.16 -3.56 9.99
CA CYS A 335 19.51 -4.15 11.16
C CYS A 335 20.55 -4.86 12.05
N LYS A 336 20.31 -4.88 13.36
CA LYS A 336 21.11 -5.72 14.25
C LYS A 336 20.70 -7.19 14.09
N PRO A 337 21.63 -8.16 14.23
CA PRO A 337 21.32 -9.59 14.14
C PRO A 337 20.18 -10.04 15.05
N GLU A 338 20.11 -9.51 16.28
CA GLU A 338 19.07 -9.82 17.26
C GLU A 338 17.66 -9.39 16.84
N TYR A 339 17.50 -8.61 15.77
CA TYR A 339 16.18 -8.28 15.22
C TYR A 339 15.60 -9.40 14.34
N MET A 340 16.36 -10.45 14.07
CA MET A 340 15.98 -11.53 13.15
C MET A 340 14.58 -12.12 13.38
N PRO A 341 14.13 -12.38 14.62
CA PRO A 341 12.75 -12.85 14.86
C PRO A 341 11.68 -11.89 14.34
N ILE A 342 11.90 -10.59 14.53
CA ILE A 342 11.00 -9.53 14.04
C ILE A 342 11.01 -9.48 12.52
N LEU A 343 12.19 -9.56 11.89
CA LEU A 343 12.35 -9.50 10.44
C LEU A 343 11.69 -10.68 9.72
N ILE A 344 11.79 -11.88 10.31
CA ILE A 344 11.07 -13.07 9.85
C ILE A 344 9.55 -12.86 9.93
N ALA A 345 9.06 -12.31 11.05
CA ALA A 345 7.64 -12.04 11.22
C ALA A 345 7.12 -10.97 10.25
N ILE A 346 7.88 -9.89 9.98
CA ILE A 346 7.57 -8.90 8.93
C ILE A 346 7.46 -9.59 7.56
N THR A 347 8.40 -10.48 7.24
CA THR A 347 8.41 -11.23 5.97
C THR A 347 7.18 -12.14 5.85
N LYS A 348 6.80 -12.83 6.93
CA LYS A 348 5.57 -13.63 6.98
C LYS A 348 4.32 -12.76 6.81
N ALA A 349 4.30 -11.58 7.43
CA ALA A 349 3.19 -10.64 7.31
C ALA A 349 3.04 -10.11 5.88
N LEU A 350 4.13 -9.87 5.16
CA LEU A 350 4.12 -9.55 3.72
C LEU A 350 3.52 -10.70 2.90
N GLY A 351 3.84 -11.95 3.23
CA GLY A 351 3.33 -13.12 2.53
C GLY A 351 1.86 -13.43 2.80
N SER A 352 1.37 -13.13 4.01
CA SER A 352 -0.02 -13.40 4.42
C SER A 352 -1.01 -12.30 4.00
N GLY A 353 -0.52 -11.08 3.72
CA GLY A 353 -1.33 -9.94 3.31
C GLY A 353 -1.46 -9.82 1.78
N ASP A 354 -2.62 -9.41 1.29
CA ASP A 354 -2.77 -9.07 -0.14
C ASP A 354 -2.45 -7.57 -0.36
N PHE A 355 -1.18 -7.25 -0.45
CA PHE A 355 -0.69 -5.88 -0.70
C PHE A 355 -0.62 -5.50 -2.19
N ARG A 356 -0.86 -6.43 -3.11
CA ARG A 356 -0.78 -6.18 -4.57
C ARG A 356 -1.70 -5.05 -5.01
N ARG A 357 -2.90 -4.96 -4.42
CA ARG A 357 -3.90 -3.94 -4.77
C ARG A 357 -3.54 -2.54 -4.27
N THR A 358 -2.66 -2.43 -3.29
CA THR A 358 -2.24 -1.15 -2.72
C THR A 358 -0.87 -0.73 -3.22
N LEU A 359 0.14 -1.57 -3.10
CA LEU A 359 1.53 -1.23 -3.39
C LEU A 359 1.83 -1.02 -4.88
N GLY A 360 1.09 -1.68 -5.78
CA GLY A 360 1.17 -1.45 -7.23
C GLY A 360 0.40 -0.21 -7.71
N SER A 361 -0.43 0.39 -6.86
CA SER A 361 -1.30 1.51 -7.23
C SER A 361 -0.52 2.77 -7.54
N THR A 362 -0.98 3.55 -8.54
CA THR A 362 -0.49 4.90 -8.84
C THR A 362 -0.73 5.91 -7.72
N HIS A 363 -1.55 5.58 -6.73
CA HIS A 363 -1.78 6.40 -5.53
C HIS A 363 -0.65 6.35 -4.49
N ALA A 364 0.45 5.68 -4.77
CA ALA A 364 1.65 5.66 -3.93
C ALA A 364 1.41 5.18 -2.49
N TRP A 365 0.67 4.10 -2.32
CA TRP A 365 0.53 3.47 -1.01
C TRP A 365 1.88 2.97 -0.52
N VAL A 366 2.13 3.15 0.77
CA VAL A 366 3.36 2.70 1.42
C VAL A 366 3.02 1.70 2.53
N PRO A 367 3.75 0.59 2.65
CA PRO A 367 3.59 -0.30 3.77
C PRO A 367 4.19 0.31 5.03
N TYR A 368 3.63 -0.05 6.16
CA TYR A 368 4.17 0.25 7.48
C TYR A 368 3.83 -0.88 8.44
N ALA A 369 4.63 -0.99 9.49
CA ALA A 369 4.46 -2.00 10.50
C ALA A 369 4.39 -1.37 11.88
N TRP A 370 3.81 -2.11 12.83
CA TRP A 370 4.01 -1.82 14.24
C TRP A 370 4.18 -3.11 15.02
N LEU A 371 4.89 -2.99 16.11
CA LEU A 371 5.27 -4.09 16.97
C LEU A 371 4.51 -4.04 18.29
N ASN A 372 4.21 -5.21 18.80
CA ASN A 372 3.69 -5.43 20.14
C ASN A 372 4.49 -6.53 20.84
N GLY A 373 4.51 -6.48 22.16
CA GLY A 373 5.09 -7.50 23.00
C GLY A 373 6.45 -7.13 23.60
N PRO A 374 6.89 -7.94 24.58
CA PRO A 374 8.08 -7.66 25.39
C PRO A 374 9.38 -7.62 24.56
N VAL A 375 9.48 -8.30 23.43
CA VAL A 375 10.71 -8.32 22.61
C VAL A 375 11.07 -6.93 22.07
N ALA A 376 10.08 -6.12 21.71
CA ALA A 376 10.33 -4.76 21.24
C ALA A 376 10.95 -3.90 22.37
N ARG A 377 10.45 -4.03 23.60
CA ARG A 377 10.97 -3.35 24.77
C ARG A 377 12.36 -3.87 25.17
N GLN A 378 12.57 -5.19 25.15
CA GLN A 378 13.88 -5.80 25.43
C GLN A 378 14.96 -5.27 24.48
N LEU A 379 14.64 -5.14 23.20
CA LEU A 379 15.56 -4.63 22.16
C LEU A 379 15.71 -3.09 22.17
N GLY A 380 14.95 -2.39 23.01
CA GLY A 380 14.97 -0.93 23.08
C GLY A 380 14.46 -0.25 21.82
N ILE A 381 13.54 -0.90 21.08
CA ILE A 381 12.88 -0.30 19.92
C ILE A 381 11.89 0.73 20.45
N SER A 382 12.00 1.98 19.98
CA SER A 382 11.29 3.11 20.56
C SER A 382 9.79 3.11 20.28
N SER A 383 8.99 3.38 21.32
CA SER A 383 7.56 3.72 21.24
C SER A 383 7.26 5.17 21.68
N GLY A 384 8.29 5.95 21.95
CA GLY A 384 8.19 7.27 22.59
C GLY A 384 8.59 8.43 21.68
N GLN A 385 9.13 9.48 22.32
CA GLN A 385 9.55 10.68 21.62
C GLN A 385 10.57 10.36 20.52
N GLY A 386 10.27 10.79 19.28
CA GLY A 386 11.16 10.60 18.14
C GLY A 386 11.21 9.19 17.60
N GLU A 387 10.27 8.32 17.97
CA GLU A 387 10.27 6.89 17.59
C GLU A 387 10.52 6.65 16.12
N ILE A 388 9.84 7.38 15.22
CA ILE A 388 9.94 7.20 13.77
C ILE A 388 11.38 7.43 13.26
N ASN A 389 12.18 8.19 13.98
CA ASN A 389 13.57 8.52 13.62
C ASN A 389 14.59 7.77 14.49
N SER A 390 14.18 6.89 15.40
CA SER A 390 15.12 6.10 16.17
C SER A 390 15.86 5.12 15.28
N GLN A 391 17.09 4.78 15.62
CA GLN A 391 17.95 3.92 14.80
C GLN A 391 17.31 2.56 14.50
N ALA A 392 16.72 1.93 15.52
CA ALA A 392 16.06 0.64 15.36
C ALA A 392 14.83 0.72 14.45
N ASN A 393 13.95 1.71 14.68
CA ASN A 393 12.75 1.90 13.87
C ASN A 393 13.12 2.21 12.41
N MET A 394 14.15 3.02 12.18
CA MET A 394 14.64 3.30 10.82
C MET A 394 15.25 2.08 10.13
N ALA A 395 16.04 1.27 10.84
CA ALA A 395 16.61 0.05 10.27
C ALA A 395 15.53 -0.96 9.88
N LEU A 396 14.52 -1.18 10.74
CA LEU A 396 13.35 -2.02 10.45
C LEU A 396 12.52 -1.47 9.27
N SER A 397 12.37 -0.16 9.20
CA SER A 397 11.69 0.51 8.09
C SER A 397 12.43 0.30 6.77
N ARG A 398 13.75 0.41 6.76
CA ARG A 398 14.57 0.16 5.59
C ARG A 398 14.56 -1.31 5.18
N PHE A 399 14.59 -2.23 6.16
CA PHE A 399 14.42 -3.66 5.86
C PHE A 399 13.11 -3.90 5.11
N LEU A 400 11.99 -3.32 5.58
CA LEU A 400 10.71 -3.45 4.91
C LEU A 400 10.76 -2.92 3.46
N SER A 401 11.47 -1.82 3.20
CA SER A 401 11.67 -1.28 1.85
C SER A 401 12.46 -2.25 0.95
N LEU A 402 13.58 -2.79 1.45
CA LEU A 402 14.41 -3.74 0.71
C LEU A 402 13.68 -5.08 0.51
N ALA A 403 12.93 -5.56 1.50
CA ALA A 403 12.12 -6.77 1.39
C ALA A 403 11.03 -6.65 0.32
N LEU A 404 10.37 -5.50 0.20
CA LEU A 404 9.43 -5.25 -0.89
C LEU A 404 10.11 -5.37 -2.26
N MET A 405 11.28 -4.83 -2.41
CA MET A 405 12.01 -4.84 -3.67
C MET A 405 12.58 -6.24 -3.97
N ASN A 406 13.40 -6.78 -3.07
CA ASN A 406 14.18 -7.98 -3.32
C ASN A 406 13.38 -9.27 -3.10
N LEU A 407 12.54 -9.31 -2.06
CA LEU A 407 11.82 -10.51 -1.68
C LEU A 407 10.44 -10.59 -2.36
N ALA A 408 9.70 -9.48 -2.38
CA ALA A 408 8.37 -9.45 -2.99
C ALA A 408 8.36 -9.04 -4.48
N GLY A 409 9.41 -8.39 -4.98
CA GLY A 409 9.55 -8.02 -6.39
C GLY A 409 8.78 -6.77 -6.79
N TYR A 410 8.74 -5.74 -5.93
CA TYR A 410 8.18 -4.44 -6.26
C TYR A 410 9.27 -3.49 -6.75
N TYR A 411 9.34 -3.28 -8.07
CA TYR A 411 10.35 -2.44 -8.70
C TYR A 411 9.77 -1.16 -9.28
N VAL A 412 10.46 -0.05 -9.06
CA VAL A 412 10.11 1.24 -9.67
C VAL A 412 10.21 1.13 -11.21
N GLY A 413 9.21 1.68 -11.90
CA GLY A 413 9.12 1.62 -13.36
C GLY A 413 8.62 0.29 -13.93
N GLN A 414 8.36 -0.72 -13.10
CA GLN A 414 7.77 -2.00 -13.51
C GLN A 414 6.38 -2.21 -12.91
N ASN A 415 6.27 -2.21 -11.58
CA ASN A 415 5.03 -2.52 -10.87
C ASN A 415 4.86 -1.72 -9.56
N ARG A 416 5.76 -0.80 -9.26
CA ARG A 416 5.65 0.18 -8.20
C ARG A 416 5.45 1.56 -8.82
N MET A 417 4.17 1.92 -9.02
CA MET A 417 3.75 3.03 -9.88
C MET A 417 3.43 4.32 -9.13
N GLY A 418 3.55 4.33 -7.80
CA GLY A 418 3.18 5.47 -6.98
C GLY A 418 3.92 6.75 -7.33
N THR A 419 3.18 7.87 -7.51
CA THR A 419 3.75 9.17 -7.91
C THR A 419 3.86 10.14 -6.74
N PHE A 420 2.78 10.27 -5.96
CA PHE A 420 2.72 11.19 -4.81
C PHE A 420 2.42 10.39 -3.55
N GLY A 421 3.33 10.40 -2.57
CA GLY A 421 3.16 9.64 -1.34
C GLY A 421 4.40 9.66 -0.47
N TYR A 422 4.59 8.62 0.33
CA TYR A 422 5.70 8.53 1.26
C TYR A 422 6.97 8.05 0.55
N LEU A 423 8.11 8.56 1.01
CA LEU A 423 9.41 8.18 0.47
C LEU A 423 9.80 6.75 0.88
N GLN A 424 9.51 6.37 2.12
CA GLN A 424 9.91 5.09 2.68
C GLN A 424 8.82 4.50 3.59
N PRO A 425 8.77 3.17 3.75
CA PRO A 425 8.05 2.51 4.83
C PRO A 425 8.48 3.03 6.21
N TRP A 426 7.66 2.79 7.21
CA TRP A 426 8.03 3.06 8.61
C TRP A 426 7.61 1.91 9.52
N CYS A 427 8.27 1.82 10.70
CA CYS A 427 7.97 0.86 11.73
C CYS A 427 7.78 1.59 13.06
N LEU A 428 6.67 1.31 13.73
CA LEU A 428 6.27 1.87 15.00
C LEU A 428 6.26 0.79 16.08
N VAL A 429 6.10 1.20 17.34
CA VAL A 429 5.87 0.30 18.49
C VAL A 429 4.69 0.85 19.28
N GLU A 430 3.73 0.02 19.62
CA GLU A 430 2.68 0.43 20.57
C GLU A 430 3.26 0.54 21.98
N ASP A 431 2.98 1.63 22.69
CA ASP A 431 3.33 1.79 24.10
C ASP A 431 2.33 1.03 24.98
N GLU A 432 2.61 -0.25 25.14
CA GLU A 432 1.73 -1.16 25.90
C GLU A 432 1.69 -0.82 27.38
N GLU A 433 2.75 -0.23 27.95
CA GLU A 433 2.75 0.26 29.32
C GLU A 433 1.78 1.43 29.48
N ALA A 434 1.74 2.35 28.51
CA ALA A 434 0.75 3.41 28.48
C ALA A 434 -0.67 2.84 28.34
N CYS A 435 -0.88 1.81 27.51
CA CYS A 435 -2.17 1.12 27.43
C CYS A 435 -2.59 0.57 28.80
N ARG A 436 -1.65 -0.01 29.59
CA ARG A 436 -1.94 -0.48 30.96
C ARG A 436 -2.29 0.66 31.90
N ARG A 437 -1.56 1.78 31.86
CA ARG A 437 -1.85 2.98 32.69
C ARG A 437 -3.21 3.58 32.35
N VAL A 438 -3.54 3.68 31.07
CA VAL A 438 -4.86 4.12 30.59
C VAL A 438 -5.95 3.11 30.93
N GLY A 439 -5.64 1.80 30.98
CA GLY A 439 -6.58 0.71 31.23
C GLY A 439 -7.34 0.29 29.96
N TRP A 440 -6.77 0.50 28.79
CA TRP A 440 -7.27 -0.01 27.52
C TRP A 440 -6.49 -1.25 27.09
N GLN A 441 -7.18 -2.12 26.34
CA GLN A 441 -6.53 -3.25 25.67
C GLN A 441 -5.57 -2.74 24.59
N THR A 442 -4.42 -3.39 24.48
CA THR A 442 -3.49 -3.20 23.35
C THR A 442 -4.11 -3.72 22.06
N TRP A 443 -3.56 -3.29 20.93
CA TRP A 443 -3.99 -3.79 19.64
C TRP A 443 -3.96 -5.32 19.53
N GLN A 444 -2.88 -5.94 19.99
CA GLN A 444 -2.75 -7.40 19.95
C GLN A 444 -3.80 -8.10 20.82
N GLU A 445 -4.14 -7.56 22.00
CA GLU A 445 -5.22 -8.11 22.83
C GLU A 445 -6.59 -8.01 22.15
N GLN A 446 -6.86 -6.91 21.43
CA GLN A 446 -8.07 -6.76 20.61
C GLN A 446 -8.14 -7.79 19.49
N ARG A 447 -7.02 -8.39 19.09
CA ARG A 447 -6.90 -9.45 18.07
C ARG A 447 -6.83 -10.87 18.65
N GLY A 448 -7.00 -11.00 19.98
CA GLY A 448 -7.07 -12.29 20.66
C GLY A 448 -5.73 -12.84 21.14
N TYR A 449 -4.66 -12.07 21.05
CA TYR A 449 -3.36 -12.41 21.62
C TYR A 449 -3.29 -12.04 23.11
N ASN A 450 -2.32 -12.60 23.84
CA ASN A 450 -2.05 -12.17 25.21
C ASN A 450 -1.14 -10.94 25.20
N ILE A 451 -1.15 -10.18 26.31
CA ILE A 451 -0.34 -8.98 26.46
C ILE A 451 1.17 -9.21 26.29
N ASN A 452 1.64 -10.40 26.63
CA ASN A 452 3.05 -10.78 26.54
C ASN A 452 3.38 -11.62 25.29
N ASP A 453 2.43 -11.80 24.39
CA ASP A 453 2.72 -12.36 23.07
C ASP A 453 3.45 -11.29 22.23
N ASN A 454 4.40 -11.71 21.43
CA ASN A 454 5.10 -10.82 20.53
C ASN A 454 4.43 -10.90 19.15
N THR A 455 4.02 -9.74 18.61
CA THR A 455 3.39 -9.67 17.30
C THR A 455 3.93 -8.54 16.45
N VAL A 456 3.88 -8.70 15.15
CA VAL A 456 4.01 -7.63 14.18
C VAL A 456 2.71 -7.50 13.41
N THR A 457 2.27 -6.28 13.22
CA THR A 457 1.16 -5.98 12.32
C THR A 457 1.69 -5.18 11.14
N LEU A 458 1.34 -5.61 9.92
CA LEU A 458 1.68 -4.93 8.69
C LEU A 458 0.40 -4.39 8.03
N SER A 459 0.47 -3.17 7.55
CA SER A 459 -0.60 -2.50 6.80
C SER A 459 0.00 -1.64 5.69
N SER A 460 -0.83 -0.92 4.95
CA SER A 460 -0.39 0.08 3.99
C SER A 460 -1.18 1.37 4.17
N ALA A 461 -0.50 2.52 4.12
CA ALA A 461 -1.12 3.83 4.23
C ALA A 461 -1.14 4.54 2.89
N LEU A 462 -2.20 5.33 2.67
CA LEU A 462 -2.34 6.16 1.49
C LEU A 462 -1.94 7.61 1.75
N LEU A 463 -2.29 8.13 2.91
CA LEU A 463 -1.97 9.52 3.32
C LEU A 463 -1.98 9.64 4.84
N TRP A 464 -1.37 10.74 5.31
CA TRP A 464 -1.47 11.17 6.69
C TRP A 464 -2.73 12.02 6.91
N GLY A 465 -3.38 11.86 8.05
CA GLY A 465 -4.35 12.81 8.56
C GLY A 465 -3.72 14.09 9.07
N ASN A 466 -4.55 14.99 9.59
CA ASN A 466 -4.04 16.18 10.24
C ASN A 466 -3.28 15.81 11.52
N ASN A 467 -2.18 16.49 11.76
CA ASN A 467 -1.45 16.37 13.03
C ASN A 467 -2.17 17.20 14.10
N MET A 468 -3.14 16.58 14.74
CA MET A 468 -4.01 17.24 15.72
C MET A 468 -3.33 17.32 17.08
N ALA A 469 -3.45 18.48 17.72
CA ALA A 469 -2.93 18.75 19.06
C ALA A 469 -4.07 19.34 19.93
N PRO A 470 -4.98 18.48 20.45
CA PRO A 470 -6.12 19.00 21.23
C PRO A 470 -5.66 19.70 22.48
N SER A 471 -6.17 20.92 22.70
CA SER A 471 -5.92 21.75 23.87
C SER A 471 -7.15 21.80 24.78
N THR A 472 -7.68 20.64 25.13
CA THR A 472 -8.88 20.47 25.94
C THR A 472 -8.77 19.20 26.78
N ILE A 473 -9.46 19.17 27.91
CA ILE A 473 -9.65 17.97 28.75
C ILE A 473 -11.02 17.33 28.54
N ASP A 474 -11.81 17.85 27.62
CA ASP A 474 -13.16 17.36 27.31
C ASP A 474 -13.06 16.21 26.26
N PRO A 475 -13.38 14.96 26.66
CA PRO A 475 -13.28 13.81 25.74
C PRO A 475 -14.18 13.92 24.54
N GLU A 476 -15.36 14.55 24.67
CA GLU A 476 -16.29 14.76 23.56
C GLU A 476 -15.66 15.67 22.49
N ARG A 477 -14.97 16.75 22.91
CA ARG A 477 -14.30 17.65 21.96
C ARG A 477 -13.14 16.98 21.25
N VAL A 478 -12.37 16.15 21.95
CA VAL A 478 -11.28 15.38 21.33
C VAL A 478 -11.85 14.39 20.31
N MET A 479 -12.89 13.65 20.69
CA MET A 479 -13.58 12.72 19.80
C MET A 479 -14.17 13.42 18.57
N GLN A 480 -14.79 14.57 18.74
CA GLN A 480 -15.34 15.36 17.61
C GLN A 480 -14.25 15.86 16.66
N LEU A 481 -13.07 16.26 17.19
CA LEU A 481 -11.92 16.65 16.37
C LEU A 481 -11.41 15.45 15.55
N MET A 482 -11.30 14.28 16.16
CA MET A 482 -10.92 13.06 15.46
C MET A 482 -11.95 12.65 14.41
N ALA A 483 -13.24 12.72 14.74
CA ALA A 483 -14.34 12.41 13.82
C ALA A 483 -14.33 13.35 12.60
N TRP A 484 -14.02 14.63 12.81
CA TRP A 484 -13.85 15.58 11.73
C TRP A 484 -12.69 15.19 10.80
N ASP A 485 -11.49 14.92 11.33
CA ASP A 485 -10.34 14.50 10.52
C ASP A 485 -10.61 13.20 9.75
N ILE A 486 -11.22 12.22 10.41
CA ILE A 486 -11.62 10.96 9.80
C ILE A 486 -12.57 11.19 8.62
N SER A 487 -13.53 12.10 8.79
CA SER A 487 -14.51 12.45 7.75
C SER A 487 -13.85 13.15 6.57
N GLU A 488 -12.96 14.12 6.84
CA GLU A 488 -12.19 14.85 5.80
C GLU A 488 -11.25 13.91 5.02
N ARG A 489 -10.73 12.87 5.66
CA ARG A 489 -9.82 11.89 5.05
C ARG A 489 -10.54 10.62 4.56
N CYS A 490 -11.85 10.70 4.34
CA CYS A 490 -12.56 9.62 3.68
C CYS A 490 -12.15 9.55 2.19
N GLN A 491 -11.98 8.34 1.69
CA GLN A 491 -11.38 8.08 0.37
C GLN A 491 -12.44 8.02 -0.75
N PHE A 492 -13.40 8.92 -0.75
CA PHE A 492 -14.47 8.93 -1.76
C PHE A 492 -13.93 9.08 -3.19
N ALA A 493 -12.87 9.85 -3.36
CA ALA A 493 -12.28 10.14 -4.67
C ALA A 493 -11.31 9.07 -5.20
N LEU A 494 -11.13 7.92 -4.52
CA LEU A 494 -10.21 6.86 -4.95
C LEU A 494 -10.68 6.03 -6.15
N GLY A 495 -11.48 6.59 -7.03
CA GLY A 495 -11.90 5.91 -8.25
C GLY A 495 -12.82 4.71 -8.08
N SER A 496 -12.85 4.07 -6.93
CA SER A 496 -13.70 2.91 -6.62
C SER A 496 -14.95 3.25 -5.82
N GLY A 497 -15.17 4.54 -5.52
CA GLY A 497 -16.30 5.00 -4.71
C GLY A 497 -16.38 4.37 -3.32
N LYS A 498 -15.25 3.87 -2.80
CA LYS A 498 -15.23 3.19 -1.51
C LYS A 498 -15.61 4.14 -0.39
N GLN A 499 -16.63 3.74 0.34
CA GLN A 499 -17.11 4.49 1.49
C GLN A 499 -16.21 4.34 2.71
N PHE A 500 -15.59 3.14 2.85
CA PHE A 500 -14.74 2.82 3.99
C PHE A 500 -13.36 2.40 3.54
N THR A 501 -12.38 2.80 4.33
CA THR A 501 -11.03 2.24 4.31
C THR A 501 -10.70 1.78 5.72
N ASN A 502 -9.81 0.81 5.86
CA ASN A 502 -9.22 0.55 7.17
C ASN A 502 -8.44 1.79 7.60
N ARG A 503 -8.25 1.92 8.90
CA ARG A 503 -7.67 3.12 9.47
C ARG A 503 -6.78 2.78 10.67
N VAL A 504 -5.74 3.55 10.85
CA VAL A 504 -4.98 3.59 12.09
C VAL A 504 -5.17 4.95 12.74
N VAL A 505 -5.46 4.93 14.03
CA VAL A 505 -5.52 6.10 14.89
C VAL A 505 -4.37 5.97 15.88
N MET A 506 -3.37 6.81 15.73
CA MET A 506 -2.25 6.91 16.65
C MET A 506 -2.50 8.07 17.61
N MET A 507 -2.34 7.83 18.90
CA MET A 507 -2.50 8.85 19.92
C MET A 507 -1.47 8.70 21.02
N THR A 508 -1.06 9.82 21.59
CA THR A 508 -0.19 9.81 22.76
C THR A 508 -0.97 9.50 24.02
N GLU A 509 -0.31 9.02 25.07
CA GLU A 509 -0.92 8.67 26.34
C GLU A 509 -1.79 9.80 26.95
N PRO A 510 -1.39 11.10 26.96
CA PRO A 510 -2.25 12.15 27.48
C PRO A 510 -3.59 12.28 26.74
N VAL A 511 -3.61 12.06 25.42
CA VAL A 511 -4.87 12.07 24.64
C VAL A 511 -5.73 10.86 24.99
N ALA A 512 -5.12 9.68 25.13
CA ALA A 512 -5.82 8.47 25.52
C ALA A 512 -6.45 8.61 26.91
N ASN A 513 -5.76 9.23 27.87
CA ASN A 513 -6.28 9.51 29.20
C ASN A 513 -7.51 10.45 29.15
N ILE A 514 -7.47 11.50 28.34
CA ILE A 514 -8.63 12.39 28.15
C ILE A 514 -9.82 11.60 27.56
N LEU A 515 -9.57 10.81 26.54
CA LEU A 515 -10.63 10.03 25.89
C LEU A 515 -11.24 8.98 26.82
N LYS A 516 -10.43 8.35 27.69
CA LYS A 516 -10.88 7.36 28.65
C LYS A 516 -11.94 7.90 29.62
N ASP A 517 -11.85 9.15 30.00
CA ASP A 517 -12.85 9.78 30.89
C ASP A 517 -14.27 9.80 30.30
N GLY A 518 -14.36 9.76 28.97
CA GLY A 518 -15.65 9.68 28.25
C GLY A 518 -15.96 8.31 27.64
N TYR A 519 -14.93 7.50 27.38
CA TYR A 519 -15.02 6.23 26.66
C TYR A 519 -14.19 5.16 27.39
N SER A 520 -14.85 4.35 28.22
CA SER A 520 -14.16 3.38 29.09
C SER A 520 -13.45 2.26 28.32
N SER A 521 -13.79 2.05 27.05
CA SER A 521 -13.15 1.05 26.18
C SER A 521 -12.93 1.58 24.75
N ILE A 522 -12.02 0.95 24.03
CA ILE A 522 -11.77 1.20 22.61
C ILE A 522 -13.07 1.00 21.80
N GLU A 523 -13.87 -0.01 22.13
CA GLU A 523 -15.13 -0.26 21.43
C GLU A 523 -16.13 0.91 21.59
N GLN A 524 -16.21 1.50 22.78
CA GLN A 524 -17.06 2.67 23.00
C GLN A 524 -16.56 3.88 22.21
N LEU A 525 -15.25 4.10 22.15
CA LEU A 525 -14.65 5.16 21.35
C LEU A 525 -14.90 4.93 19.85
N GLU A 526 -14.70 3.71 19.34
CA GLU A 526 -14.93 3.38 17.94
C GLU A 526 -16.40 3.62 17.56
N ASN A 527 -17.35 3.18 18.38
CA ASN A 527 -18.77 3.42 18.14
C ASN A 527 -19.10 4.93 18.10
N ALA A 528 -18.55 5.72 19.01
CA ALA A 528 -18.74 7.17 19.03
C ALA A 528 -18.14 7.83 17.77
N LEU A 529 -16.98 7.39 17.33
CA LEU A 529 -16.35 7.87 16.10
C LEU A 529 -17.20 7.51 14.86
N ILE A 530 -17.71 6.29 14.76
CA ILE A 530 -18.60 5.87 13.65
C ILE A 530 -19.85 6.75 13.59
N ASP A 531 -20.47 7.03 14.75
CA ASP A 531 -21.66 7.86 14.82
C ASP A 531 -21.41 9.31 14.40
N ASN A 532 -20.21 9.82 14.60
CA ASN A 532 -19.86 11.23 14.40
C ASN A 532 -18.99 11.46 13.14
N SER A 533 -18.29 10.46 12.61
CA SER A 533 -17.54 10.54 11.37
C SER A 533 -18.43 10.30 10.17
N ARG A 534 -19.20 11.32 9.80
CA ARG A 534 -20.20 11.20 8.73
C ARG A 534 -20.08 12.37 7.75
N ARG A 535 -20.32 12.07 6.47
CA ARG A 535 -20.34 13.06 5.38
C ARG A 535 -21.70 13.07 4.69
N PRO A 536 -22.12 14.19 4.12
CA PRO A 536 -23.28 14.22 3.24
C PRO A 536 -23.17 13.21 2.10
N ALA A 537 -24.24 12.47 1.82
CA ALA A 537 -24.26 11.47 0.77
C ALA A 537 -23.93 12.06 -0.62
N TYR A 538 -24.38 13.31 -0.88
CA TYR A 538 -24.10 13.98 -2.14
C TYR A 538 -22.60 14.21 -2.38
N GLU A 539 -21.78 14.38 -1.33
CA GLU A 539 -20.32 14.56 -1.49
C GLU A 539 -19.66 13.29 -1.99
N ARG A 540 -20.14 12.13 -1.54
CA ARG A 540 -19.70 10.86 -2.11
C ARG A 540 -20.13 10.73 -3.57
N ALA A 541 -21.35 11.17 -3.89
CA ALA A 541 -21.84 11.21 -5.24
C ALA A 541 -21.00 12.12 -6.14
N PHE A 542 -20.71 13.31 -5.64
CA PHE A 542 -19.86 14.29 -6.32
C PHE A 542 -18.47 13.71 -6.58
N ALA A 543 -17.82 13.13 -5.56
CA ALA A 543 -16.53 12.50 -5.72
C ALA A 543 -16.56 11.35 -6.72
N ASN A 544 -17.59 10.50 -6.69
CA ASN A 544 -17.75 9.42 -7.67
C ASN A 544 -17.95 9.97 -9.09
N TYR A 545 -18.75 11.00 -9.23
CA TYR A 545 -19.02 11.60 -10.54
C TYR A 545 -17.73 12.15 -11.17
N TYR A 546 -16.98 12.94 -10.42
CA TYR A 546 -15.77 13.60 -10.93
C TYR A 546 -14.54 12.69 -10.96
N ALA A 547 -14.36 11.81 -9.96
CA ALA A 547 -13.21 10.92 -9.91
C ALA A 547 -13.32 9.74 -10.88
N ASN A 548 -14.54 9.28 -11.18
CA ASN A 548 -14.81 8.13 -12.03
C ASN A 548 -15.32 8.49 -13.43
N ALA A 549 -15.13 9.72 -13.87
CA ALA A 549 -15.58 10.15 -15.19
C ALA A 549 -15.07 9.25 -16.33
N GLY A 550 -13.84 8.72 -16.22
CA GLY A 550 -13.27 7.79 -17.19
C GLY A 550 -13.90 6.40 -17.21
N GLY A 551 -14.61 6.00 -16.16
CA GLY A 551 -15.37 4.75 -16.08
C GLY A 551 -16.85 4.91 -16.39
N ARG A 552 -17.29 6.13 -16.66
CA ARG A 552 -18.70 6.38 -17.01
C ARG A 552 -18.95 6.02 -18.46
N LYS A 553 -19.99 5.23 -18.69
CA LYS A 553 -20.41 4.82 -20.04
C LYS A 553 -20.96 5.99 -20.86
N ASP A 554 -21.38 7.06 -20.21
CA ASP A 554 -21.89 8.26 -20.87
C ASP A 554 -20.79 9.22 -21.37
N GLY A 555 -19.51 8.87 -21.18
CA GLY A 555 -18.39 9.72 -21.59
C GLY A 555 -18.32 11.09 -20.92
N GLY A 556 -19.14 11.33 -19.89
CA GLY A 556 -19.28 12.63 -19.27
C GLY A 556 -20.34 13.53 -19.89
N GLU A 557 -21.20 13.00 -20.74
CA GLU A 557 -22.23 13.76 -21.45
C GLU A 557 -23.33 14.29 -20.54
N HIS A 558 -23.58 13.58 -19.42
CA HIS A 558 -24.61 13.98 -18.46
C HIS A 558 -24.04 14.91 -17.39
N SER A 559 -24.81 15.91 -16.98
CA SER A 559 -24.47 16.78 -15.88
C SER A 559 -24.50 16.03 -14.53
N PHE A 560 -23.86 16.59 -13.51
CA PHE A 560 -23.91 16.03 -12.15
C PHE A 560 -25.36 15.88 -11.63
N TYR A 561 -26.25 16.81 -11.98
CA TYR A 561 -27.66 16.73 -11.60
C TYR A 561 -28.39 15.56 -12.27
N GLN A 562 -28.10 15.30 -13.54
CA GLN A 562 -28.63 14.11 -14.23
C GLN A 562 -28.10 12.83 -13.62
N TYR A 563 -26.80 12.80 -13.26
CA TYR A 563 -26.21 11.68 -12.52
C TYR A 563 -26.92 11.42 -11.19
N LEU A 564 -27.24 12.48 -10.42
CA LEU A 564 -27.99 12.37 -9.18
C LEU A 564 -29.43 11.88 -9.37
N SER A 565 -30.06 12.12 -10.51
CA SER A 565 -31.44 11.68 -10.80
C SER A 565 -31.58 10.20 -11.13
N HIS A 566 -30.51 9.42 -11.05
CA HIS A 566 -30.48 7.97 -11.31
C HIS A 566 -30.71 7.55 -12.78
N VAL A 567 -30.99 8.49 -13.67
CA VAL A 567 -31.16 8.18 -15.11
C VAL A 567 -29.94 7.46 -15.65
N ILE A 568 -28.77 7.91 -15.22
CA ILE A 568 -27.48 7.36 -15.69
C ILE A 568 -27.20 5.95 -15.15
N SER A 569 -27.62 5.66 -13.94
CA SER A 569 -27.34 4.34 -13.34
C SER A 569 -28.09 3.21 -14.05
N SER A 570 -29.25 3.48 -14.62
CA SER A 570 -29.99 2.50 -15.40
C SER A 570 -29.47 2.38 -16.84
N GLU A 571 -29.06 3.47 -17.47
CA GLU A 571 -28.51 3.50 -18.82
C GLU A 571 -27.10 2.87 -18.90
N ASN A 572 -26.32 3.04 -17.85
CA ASN A 572 -24.97 2.50 -17.79
C ASN A 572 -24.92 1.00 -17.53
N GLY A 573 -26.05 0.34 -17.32
CA GLY A 573 -26.07 -1.04 -16.88
C GLY A 573 -25.15 -1.18 -15.66
N ALA A 574 -25.10 -0.14 -14.79
CA ALA A 574 -24.31 -0.16 -13.61
C ALA A 574 -24.77 -1.35 -12.79
N GLU A 575 -23.94 -2.36 -12.77
CA GLU A 575 -24.14 -3.60 -12.02
C GLU A 575 -24.21 -3.35 -10.52
N THR A 576 -23.83 -2.16 -10.09
CA THR A 576 -24.09 -1.65 -8.74
C THR A 576 -25.29 -0.74 -8.78
N PRO A 577 -26.47 -1.20 -8.34
CA PRO A 577 -27.61 -0.32 -8.17
C PRO A 577 -27.19 0.86 -7.30
N THR A 578 -27.69 2.03 -7.63
CA THR A 578 -27.46 3.23 -6.82
C THR A 578 -27.83 2.90 -5.37
N PRO A 579 -26.94 3.03 -4.41
CA PRO A 579 -27.25 2.68 -3.03
C PRO A 579 -28.47 3.44 -2.53
N VAL A 580 -29.29 2.82 -1.67
CA VAL A 580 -30.52 3.42 -1.09
C VAL A 580 -30.25 4.77 -0.39
N TRP A 581 -29.02 5.01 0.10
CA TRP A 581 -28.60 6.28 0.68
C TRP A 581 -28.49 7.43 -0.34
N TYR A 582 -28.61 7.12 -1.61
CA TYR A 582 -28.52 8.07 -2.73
C TYR A 582 -29.91 8.64 -3.10
N ASP A 583 -30.83 8.66 -2.18
CA ASP A 583 -32.14 9.26 -2.42
C ASP A 583 -32.03 10.78 -2.61
N THR A 584 -31.98 11.17 -3.87
CA THR A 584 -31.89 12.57 -4.28
C THR A 584 -33.23 13.28 -4.32
N ASN A 585 -34.33 12.54 -4.16
CA ASN A 585 -35.69 13.10 -4.17
C ASN A 585 -36.17 13.54 -2.79
N SER A 586 -35.40 13.22 -1.73
CA SER A 586 -35.77 13.68 -0.40
C SER A 586 -35.17 15.08 -0.15
N GLU A 587 -36.02 16.01 0.38
CA GLU A 587 -35.55 17.29 0.93
C GLU A 587 -34.58 17.10 2.13
N THR A 588 -34.36 15.86 2.57
CA THR A 588 -33.46 15.49 3.65
C THR A 588 -32.14 15.05 3.10
N MET A 589 -31.06 15.83 3.37
CA MET A 589 -29.70 15.37 3.12
C MET A 589 -29.38 14.19 4.04
N THR A 590 -29.30 12.99 3.46
CA THR A 590 -28.80 11.83 4.17
C THR A 590 -27.29 11.95 4.34
N THR A 591 -26.78 11.48 5.48
CA THR A 591 -25.34 11.36 5.71
C THR A 591 -24.94 9.90 5.64
N VAL A 592 -23.72 9.65 5.18
CA VAL A 592 -23.11 8.32 5.14
C VAL A 592 -21.96 8.25 6.13
N PRO A 593 -21.78 7.13 6.85
CA PRO A 593 -20.62 6.95 7.72
C PRO A 593 -19.35 6.85 6.86
N THR A 594 -18.24 7.29 7.43
CA THR A 594 -16.90 7.20 6.82
C THR A 594 -16.01 6.18 7.52
N MET A 595 -16.54 5.53 8.55
CA MET A 595 -15.93 4.42 9.28
C MET A 595 -16.85 3.21 9.32
N GLN A 596 -16.23 2.04 9.47
CA GLN A 596 -16.92 0.76 9.70
C GLN A 596 -16.36 0.11 10.97
N LYS A 597 -17.23 -0.53 11.76
CA LYS A 597 -16.81 -1.24 12.98
C LYS A 597 -15.77 -2.31 12.67
N GLY A 598 -14.73 -2.37 13.50
CA GLY A 598 -13.63 -3.33 13.38
C GLY A 598 -12.63 -3.04 12.26
N SER A 599 -12.76 -1.91 11.57
CA SER A 599 -11.84 -1.48 10.50
C SER A 599 -10.73 -0.54 11.00
N THR A 600 -10.68 -0.24 12.30
CA THR A 600 -9.75 0.73 12.86
C THR A 600 -8.82 0.09 13.89
N ALA A 601 -7.53 0.34 13.77
CA ALA A 601 -6.54 0.08 14.80
C ALA A 601 -6.32 1.35 15.62
N PHE A 602 -6.40 1.24 16.94
CA PHE A 602 -6.10 2.33 17.87
C PHE A 602 -4.79 1.99 18.56
N LEU A 603 -3.79 2.86 18.42
CA LEU A 603 -2.46 2.68 19.00
C LEU A 603 -2.13 3.84 19.93
N ILE A 604 -1.67 3.53 21.13
CA ILE A 604 -1.03 4.51 22.02
C ILE A 604 0.46 4.46 21.72
N THR A 605 1.02 5.56 21.25
CA THR A 605 2.43 5.65 20.87
C THR A 605 2.88 7.11 20.82
N GLY A 606 4.18 7.35 20.69
CA GLY A 606 4.76 8.68 20.54
C GLY A 606 5.04 9.39 21.86
N ASP A 607 5.31 10.69 21.80
CA ASP A 607 5.79 11.51 22.92
C ASP A 607 4.75 11.61 24.05
N PRO A 608 5.00 11.02 25.24
CA PRO A 608 4.07 11.05 26.36
C PRO A 608 3.93 12.43 27.01
N SER A 609 4.73 13.40 26.61
CA SER A 609 4.66 14.78 27.13
C SER A 609 3.80 15.71 26.25
N ARG A 610 3.16 15.19 25.19
CA ARG A 610 2.42 15.98 24.20
C ARG A 610 1.03 15.42 23.94
N ASN A 611 0.06 16.31 23.77
CA ASN A 611 -1.27 15.95 23.28
C ASN A 611 -1.20 15.85 21.75
N LYS A 612 -1.09 14.64 21.22
CA LYS A 612 -1.04 14.39 19.80
C LYS A 612 -1.98 13.24 19.42
N VAL A 613 -2.70 13.43 18.33
CA VAL A 613 -3.46 12.36 17.69
C VAL A 613 -3.39 12.53 16.17
N GLN A 614 -3.31 11.42 15.46
CA GLN A 614 -3.26 11.41 14.01
C GLN A 614 -3.99 10.19 13.48
N THR A 615 -4.77 10.38 12.41
CA THR A 615 -5.47 9.30 11.75
C THR A 615 -4.88 9.03 10.37
N MET A 616 -4.82 7.76 9.96
CA MET A 616 -4.33 7.38 8.64
C MET A 616 -5.29 6.39 8.00
N PRO A 617 -5.94 6.74 6.88
CA PRO A 617 -6.65 5.75 6.08
C PRO A 617 -5.66 4.83 5.37
N GLY A 618 -5.99 3.54 5.30
CA GLY A 618 -5.07 2.54 4.79
C GLY A 618 -5.71 1.24 4.33
N GLY A 619 -4.86 0.26 4.12
CA GLY A 619 -5.20 -1.10 3.75
C GLY A 619 -5.60 -1.97 4.93
N GLY A 620 -5.78 -3.26 4.66
CA GLY A 620 -6.05 -4.26 5.69
C GLY A 620 -4.86 -4.50 6.62
N PHE A 621 -5.11 -5.21 7.69
CA PHE A 621 -4.12 -5.55 8.70
C PHE A 621 -3.70 -7.01 8.56
N SER A 622 -2.40 -7.27 8.48
CA SER A 622 -1.81 -8.61 8.54
C SER A 622 -1.07 -8.72 9.87
N VAL A 623 -1.60 -9.51 10.80
CA VAL A 623 -1.04 -9.71 12.15
C VAL A 623 -0.37 -11.07 12.21
N VAL A 624 0.88 -11.09 12.64
CA VAL A 624 1.70 -12.32 12.71
C VAL A 624 2.44 -12.37 14.03
N SER A 625 2.48 -13.53 14.66
CA SER A 625 3.28 -13.79 15.85
C SER A 625 4.77 -13.73 15.52
N ILE A 626 5.55 -13.13 16.40
CA ILE A 626 7.02 -13.16 16.38
C ILE A 626 7.45 -14.41 17.16
N THR A 627 7.96 -15.42 16.45
CA THR A 627 8.51 -16.64 17.07
C THR A 627 9.93 -16.33 17.53
N LEU A 628 10.17 -16.51 18.81
CA LEU A 628 11.49 -16.32 19.42
C LEU A 628 12.24 -17.64 19.47
N PRO A 629 13.55 -17.68 19.21
CA PRO A 629 14.36 -18.90 19.36
C PRO A 629 14.47 -19.29 20.86
N GLU A 630 14.58 -20.58 21.12
CA GLU A 630 14.62 -21.12 22.50
C GLU A 630 15.77 -20.55 23.34
N ASN A 631 16.90 -20.26 22.70
CA ASN A 631 18.10 -19.73 23.35
C ASN A 631 18.20 -18.19 23.37
N LEU A 632 17.13 -17.47 22.96
CA LEU A 632 17.18 -16.01 22.81
C LEU A 632 17.65 -15.29 24.07
N ASP A 633 17.07 -15.60 25.24
CA ASP A 633 17.44 -14.94 26.50
C ASP A 633 18.93 -15.12 26.84
N SER A 634 19.50 -16.28 26.54
CA SER A 634 20.92 -16.54 26.71
C SER A 634 21.77 -15.66 25.79
N LEU A 635 21.41 -15.58 24.51
CA LEU A 635 22.10 -14.75 23.52
C LEU A 635 21.98 -13.26 23.87
N MET A 636 20.80 -12.83 24.30
CA MET A 636 20.55 -11.44 24.66
C MET A 636 21.30 -11.03 25.93
N THR A 637 21.30 -11.90 26.94
CA THR A 637 22.05 -11.67 28.20
C THR A 637 23.56 -11.58 27.93
N ALA A 638 24.09 -12.43 27.03
CA ALA A 638 25.50 -12.38 26.64
C ALA A 638 25.88 -11.03 25.97
N LYS A 639 24.93 -10.34 25.36
CA LYS A 639 25.08 -8.98 24.80
C LYS A 639 24.74 -7.86 25.78
N GLY A 640 24.40 -8.19 27.03
CA GLY A 640 24.08 -7.21 28.07
C GLY A 640 22.63 -6.71 28.10
N TYR A 641 21.72 -7.36 27.37
CA TYR A 641 20.29 -7.05 27.45
C TYR A 641 19.68 -7.70 28.71
N PRO A 642 18.67 -7.06 29.36
CA PRO A 642 17.87 -7.70 30.40
C PRO A 642 17.10 -8.92 29.89
N ALA A 643 16.68 -9.80 30.80
CA ALA A 643 15.88 -10.96 30.42
C ALA A 643 14.50 -10.54 29.88
N LEU A 644 13.97 -11.30 28.91
CA LEU A 644 12.67 -10.99 28.28
C LEU A 644 11.53 -10.85 29.29
N LYS A 645 11.53 -11.72 30.32
CA LYS A 645 10.53 -11.71 31.40
C LYS A 645 10.47 -10.39 32.20
N ASP A 646 11.57 -9.64 32.22
CA ASP A 646 11.64 -8.37 32.96
C ASP A 646 10.77 -7.29 32.29
N PHE A 647 10.36 -7.54 31.05
CA PHE A 647 9.47 -6.69 30.26
C PHE A 647 8.02 -7.20 30.21
N TYR A 648 7.68 -8.24 30.97
CA TYR A 648 6.31 -8.76 30.97
C TYR A 648 5.37 -7.83 31.71
N LEU A 649 4.19 -7.63 31.15
CA LEU A 649 3.12 -6.80 31.68
C LEU A 649 2.01 -7.67 32.26
N THR A 650 1.35 -7.11 33.30
CA THR A 650 0.18 -7.77 33.89
C THR A 650 -1.05 -7.58 32.98
N PRO A 651 -1.79 -8.65 32.66
CA PRO A 651 -3.04 -8.55 31.94
C PRO A 651 -4.05 -7.64 32.67
N LEU A 652 -4.89 -6.91 31.91
CA LEU A 652 -6.03 -6.24 32.49
C LEU A 652 -6.99 -7.29 33.11
N LEU A 653 -7.43 -7.06 34.34
CA LEU A 653 -8.46 -7.88 34.95
C LEU A 653 -9.71 -7.82 34.07
N LYS A 654 -10.20 -8.96 33.60
CA LYS A 654 -11.52 -9.02 32.99
C LYS A 654 -12.51 -8.60 34.07
N GLU A 655 -13.18 -7.45 33.89
CA GLU A 655 -14.34 -7.15 34.70
C GLU A 655 -15.33 -8.31 34.50
N ASN A 656 -15.51 -9.13 35.54
CA ASN A 656 -16.60 -10.08 35.55
C ASN A 656 -17.87 -9.28 35.37
N ASN A 657 -18.50 -9.38 34.19
CA ASN A 657 -19.83 -8.84 33.89
C ASN A 657 -20.90 -9.52 34.74
N THR A 658 -20.80 -9.40 36.08
CA THR A 658 -21.80 -9.77 37.09
C THR A 658 -22.18 -8.57 37.92
N SER A 659 -22.14 -7.37 37.37
CA SER A 659 -22.96 -6.27 37.87
C SER A 659 -24.23 -6.24 37.05
N ALA A 660 -25.26 -6.90 37.58
CA ALA A 660 -26.64 -6.61 37.23
C ALA A 660 -26.77 -5.10 37.09
N VAL A 661 -27.09 -4.65 35.88
CA VAL A 661 -27.54 -3.29 35.62
C VAL A 661 -28.72 -3.09 36.57
N LYS A 662 -28.49 -2.41 37.67
CA LYS A 662 -29.60 -1.80 38.40
C LYS A 662 -30.21 -0.82 37.40
N ASP A 663 -31.29 -1.24 36.78
CA ASP A 663 -32.20 -0.38 36.06
C ASP A 663 -32.56 0.79 36.96
N LYS A 664 -31.79 1.85 36.92
CA LYS A 664 -32.30 3.14 37.25
C LYS A 664 -33.25 3.48 36.12
N ASN A 665 -34.54 3.35 36.42
CA ASN A 665 -35.62 3.91 35.65
C ASN A 665 -35.29 5.36 35.27
N ILE A 666 -34.56 5.54 34.20
CA ILE A 666 -34.48 6.80 33.48
C ILE A 666 -35.79 6.86 32.69
N LYS A 667 -36.80 7.51 33.29
CA LYS A 667 -38.00 7.92 32.54
C LYS A 667 -37.53 8.56 31.26
N SER A 668 -37.83 7.90 30.15
CA SER A 668 -37.53 8.36 28.80
C SER A 668 -38.20 9.72 28.59
N ASN A 669 -37.47 10.79 28.67
CA ASN A 669 -37.81 12.02 27.97
C ASN A 669 -37.31 11.86 26.53
N ALA A 670 -37.82 10.80 25.86
CA ALA A 670 -37.69 10.70 24.42
C ALA A 670 -38.33 11.93 23.81
N ASP A 671 -37.64 12.59 22.89
CA ASP A 671 -38.13 13.64 22.00
C ASP A 671 -38.05 15.10 22.45
N LYS A 672 -37.28 15.45 23.44
CA LYS A 672 -36.97 16.87 23.60
C LYS A 672 -35.84 17.28 22.68
N LEU A 673 -36.15 18.22 21.75
CA LEU A 673 -35.15 18.89 20.92
C LEU A 673 -34.05 19.52 21.82
N ARG A 674 -32.85 18.98 21.78
CA ARG A 674 -31.75 19.49 22.61
C ARG A 674 -31.19 20.78 22.07
N ARG A 675 -31.04 20.88 20.74
CA ARG A 675 -30.38 22.00 20.09
C ARG A 675 -30.72 22.06 18.61
N THR A 676 -30.98 23.24 18.10
CA THR A 676 -31.10 23.52 16.67
C THR A 676 -29.87 24.29 16.24
N ASN A 677 -29.13 23.75 15.27
CA ASN A 677 -28.02 24.42 14.65
C ASN A 677 -28.38 24.84 13.23
N TYR A 678 -28.06 26.06 12.88
CA TYR A 678 -28.21 26.58 11.51
C TYR A 678 -26.84 26.61 10.85
N TYR A 679 -26.79 26.18 9.60
CA TYR A 679 -25.61 26.22 8.77
C TYR A 679 -25.94 27.00 7.50
N ASP A 680 -25.05 27.84 7.04
CA ASP A 680 -25.17 28.47 5.73
C ASP A 680 -24.94 27.45 4.60
N THR A 681 -25.02 27.91 3.36
CA THR A 681 -24.83 27.06 2.18
C THR A 681 -23.38 26.53 2.04
N GLN A 682 -22.45 27.07 2.82
CA GLN A 682 -21.05 26.61 2.89
C GLN A 682 -20.80 25.69 4.09
N GLY A 683 -21.85 25.34 4.87
CA GLY A 683 -21.75 24.49 6.03
C GLY A 683 -21.26 25.18 7.30
N ILE A 684 -21.13 26.49 7.32
CA ILE A 684 -20.69 27.25 8.49
C ILE A 684 -21.83 27.37 9.49
N ARG A 685 -21.60 26.97 10.72
CA ARG A 685 -22.59 27.00 11.80
C ARG A 685 -22.92 28.44 12.20
N SER A 686 -24.21 28.75 12.29
CA SER A 686 -24.68 30.04 12.82
C SER A 686 -25.43 29.83 14.14
N SER A 687 -25.17 30.65 15.13
CA SER A 687 -25.87 30.69 16.41
C SER A 687 -27.23 31.39 16.34
N GLN A 688 -27.47 32.15 15.26
CA GLN A 688 -28.72 32.92 15.05
C GLN A 688 -29.19 32.74 13.61
N ARG A 689 -30.54 32.74 13.47
CA ARG A 689 -31.20 32.73 12.17
C ARG A 689 -31.04 34.10 11.49
N ARG A 690 -30.42 34.12 10.33
CA ARG A 690 -30.31 35.31 9.47
C ARG A 690 -31.10 35.07 8.19
N GLN A 691 -31.46 36.15 7.48
CA GLN A 691 -32.15 36.03 6.20
C GLN A 691 -31.21 35.34 5.16
N GLY A 692 -31.62 34.23 4.56
CA GLY A 692 -30.86 33.47 3.59
C GLY A 692 -31.24 31.98 3.60
N THR A 693 -30.55 31.20 2.77
CA THR A 693 -30.73 29.73 2.72
C THR A 693 -29.88 29.04 3.78
N TYR A 694 -30.47 28.29 4.64
CA TYR A 694 -29.78 27.56 5.72
C TYR A 694 -30.16 26.09 5.72
N ILE A 695 -29.22 25.26 6.18
CA ILE A 695 -29.45 23.87 6.52
C ILE A 695 -29.71 23.82 8.03
N ARG A 696 -30.88 23.34 8.40
CA ARG A 696 -31.28 23.15 9.81
C ARG A 696 -30.88 21.74 10.24
N ARG A 697 -30.09 21.62 11.31
CA ARG A 697 -29.80 20.35 11.96
C ARG A 697 -30.47 20.33 13.35
N ASP A 698 -31.46 19.48 13.50
CA ASP A 698 -32.11 19.23 14.76
C ASP A 698 -31.52 18.01 15.44
N VAL A 699 -31.01 18.17 16.67
CA VAL A 699 -30.34 17.10 17.43
C VAL A 699 -31.26 16.72 18.58
N TYR A 700 -31.69 15.47 18.61
CA TYR A 700 -32.59 14.91 19.62
C TYR A 700 -31.81 14.09 20.67
N ASN A 701 -32.46 13.90 21.83
CA ASN A 701 -31.86 13.16 22.95
C ASN A 701 -31.54 11.68 22.65
N ASN A 702 -32.17 11.11 21.64
CA ASN A 702 -31.97 9.71 21.19
C ASN A 702 -30.84 9.55 20.20
N ARG A 703 -29.94 10.54 20.02
CA ARG A 703 -28.84 10.57 19.07
C ARG A 703 -29.23 10.52 17.59
N GLN A 704 -30.48 10.67 17.25
CA GLN A 704 -30.88 10.84 15.87
C GLN A 704 -30.79 12.32 15.47
N SER A 705 -30.05 12.60 14.39
CA SER A 705 -29.99 13.92 13.78
C SER A 705 -30.75 13.89 12.46
N GLN A 706 -31.66 14.87 12.26
CA GLN A 706 -32.30 15.10 10.98
C GLN A 706 -31.77 16.40 10.37
N LEU A 707 -31.39 16.36 9.12
CA LEU A 707 -31.02 17.52 8.34
C LEU A 707 -32.22 17.95 7.49
N ARG A 708 -32.67 19.19 7.67
CA ARG A 708 -33.76 19.76 6.86
C ARG A 708 -33.26 21.02 6.17
N LYS A 709 -33.45 21.09 4.88
CA LYS A 709 -33.20 22.30 4.11
C LYS A 709 -34.50 23.12 4.08
N ARG A 710 -34.45 24.38 4.52
CA ARG A 710 -35.52 25.35 4.34
C ARG A 710 -34.94 26.61 3.71
N VAL A 711 -35.65 27.12 2.71
CA VAL A 711 -35.39 28.43 2.12
C VAL A 711 -36.24 29.45 2.88
N TYR A 712 -35.60 30.49 3.36
CA TYR A 712 -36.28 31.58 4.04
C TYR A 712 -36.05 32.89 3.31
#